data_417822217234e65f9e31fbbdb1b574ff
#
_entry.id   417822217234e65f9e31fbbdb1b574ff
#
_cell.length_a   1.000
_cell.length_b   1.000
_cell.length_c   1.000
_cell.angle_alpha   90.00
_cell.angle_beta   90.00
_cell.angle_gamma   90.00
#
_symmetry.space_group_name_H-M   'P 1'
#
loop_
_entity.id
_entity.type
_entity.pdbx_description
1 polymer ?
#
loop_
_entity_poly.entity_id
_entity_poly.type
_entity_poly.pdbx_seq_one_letter_code
_entity_poly.pdbx_strand_id
1 'polypeptide(L)'
;MYYRTRLNEKIWKEIISILKICTILFAALVVTDTCSAQADVAPWGNITGVRIDGQLFPLQSSLGIARNNWTQISATAHERQRPKYNREGDKQIITTRIDSITFKEVVEDIGSGTIKVDIRSSSTAREALDAAFFRLTLSPKDYNLILVKSLKDRVLKSSIAKLPADFSTEANSIELTSAYSKATLTFPGSTTVIIKKDNNSNDSLYYIYIPLIEGTVTAATSTQKTFTISASGIIDHSPATFKLNTSIQGRPFDGFGGNFRLQNPKADPQVIDYCLNNMKVAWARVELPWRFWQPQLGEDPLLAAQNSKLNPRVQQAMEMAARLQHMNIPIILSAWFPPQWAVMGQLDMQPVNGIWGNPLDRGNATEIYKSITDYIIYLKNNYHATVSFFSFNESDLGINVRQTGAEHNMLIKGLGAYFKSHGLSTKMLLGDNSDATSYRFIYPAMNDPEAMQYIGAVSFHSWRGWDKATLEKWDSAATVLHKPLIVAEGSIDAAAWNYPAIFEEPSYALQEINLYVRLLSICQPLTILQWQLTSDYSPLAGAGIFGNNDTLHPTQRFWNFKQLASTPRGLFAMPVSQERTDISSAALGDNRKGIYTIHIVNNGASRNAVITGLPSKVSSLNIYVTGKNRSMKKGTPVRVVNGKARFHLDAATFTTLVSNK
;
A
#
# COMPACT_ATOMS: atom_id res chain seq x y z
N MET A 1 40.75 -68.24 -12.72
CA MET A 1 39.58 -67.68 -12.02
C MET A 1 39.95 -66.56 -11.04
N TYR A 2 41.19 -66.43 -10.60
CA TYR A 2 41.63 -65.46 -9.56
C TYR A 2 41.90 -64.02 -10.09
N TYR A 3 42.01 -63.81 -11.38
CA TYR A 3 42.32 -62.44 -11.94
C TYR A 3 41.04 -61.62 -12.23
N ARG A 4 39.87 -62.24 -12.36
CA ARG A 4 38.61 -61.50 -12.60
C ARG A 4 37.98 -60.88 -11.35
N THR A 5 38.24 -61.40 -10.17
CA THR A 5 37.69 -60.90 -8.89
C THR A 5 38.39 -59.64 -8.39
N ARG A 6 39.68 -59.49 -8.58
CA ARG A 6 40.47 -58.28 -8.20
C ARG A 6 40.16 -57.06 -9.10
N LEU A 7 39.84 -57.30 -10.36
CA LEU A 7 39.50 -56.18 -11.29
C LEU A 7 38.14 -55.59 -10.94
N ASN A 8 37.19 -56.43 -10.57
CA ASN A 8 35.85 -55.96 -10.12
C ASN A 8 35.89 -55.19 -8.81
N GLU A 9 36.70 -55.59 -7.81
CA GLU A 9 36.84 -54.86 -6.55
C GLU A 9 37.50 -53.48 -6.73
N LYS A 10 38.41 -53.34 -7.66
CA LYS A 10 39.07 -52.05 -7.94
C LYS A 10 38.12 -51.10 -8.65
N ILE A 11 37.32 -51.59 -9.60
CA ILE A 11 36.28 -50.82 -10.33
C ILE A 11 35.17 -50.39 -9.35
N TRP A 12 34.75 -51.28 -8.43
CA TRP A 12 33.76 -50.95 -7.41
C TRP A 12 34.27 -49.89 -6.41
N LYS A 13 35.53 -49.92 -6.02
CA LYS A 13 36.14 -48.90 -5.13
C LYS A 13 36.28 -47.54 -5.83
N GLU A 14 36.56 -47.50 -7.14
CA GLU A 14 36.58 -46.26 -7.90
C GLU A 14 35.17 -45.69 -8.12
N ILE A 15 34.17 -46.52 -8.43
CA ILE A 15 32.77 -46.10 -8.56
C ILE A 15 32.22 -45.55 -7.21
N ILE A 16 32.54 -46.20 -6.09
CA ILE A 16 32.16 -45.73 -4.75
C ILE A 16 32.86 -44.40 -4.40
N SER A 17 34.13 -44.22 -4.85
CA SER A 17 34.86 -42.98 -4.65
C SER A 17 34.30 -41.85 -5.48
N ILE A 18 33.93 -42.11 -6.75
CA ILE A 18 33.28 -41.13 -7.64
C ILE A 18 31.90 -40.77 -7.13
N LEU A 19 31.09 -41.76 -6.64
CA LEU A 19 29.80 -41.49 -6.01
C LEU A 19 29.92 -40.64 -4.73
N LYS A 20 30.95 -40.89 -3.92
CA LYS A 20 31.21 -40.04 -2.72
C LYS A 20 31.66 -38.63 -3.11
N ILE A 21 32.45 -38.45 -4.15
CA ILE A 21 32.85 -37.13 -4.67
C ILE A 21 31.64 -36.42 -5.29
N CYS A 22 30.77 -37.12 -6.04
CA CYS A 22 29.51 -36.56 -6.56
C CYS A 22 28.54 -36.20 -5.45
N THR A 23 28.46 -37.00 -4.36
CA THR A 23 27.59 -36.70 -3.21
C THR A 23 28.13 -35.48 -2.41
N ILE A 24 29.45 -35.33 -2.31
CA ILE A 24 30.07 -34.15 -1.67
C ILE A 24 29.95 -32.91 -2.57
N LEU A 25 30.07 -33.04 -3.89
CA LEU A 25 29.79 -31.97 -4.84
C LEU A 25 28.29 -31.61 -4.90
N PHE A 26 27.37 -32.56 -4.75
CA PHE A 26 25.94 -32.30 -4.65
C PHE A 26 25.55 -31.70 -3.29
N ALA A 27 26.25 -32.04 -2.21
CA ALA A 27 26.07 -31.40 -0.89
C ALA A 27 26.69 -29.99 -0.84
N ALA A 28 27.69 -29.69 -1.68
CA ALA A 28 28.24 -28.33 -1.84
C ALA A 28 27.43 -27.45 -2.79
N LEU A 29 26.47 -28.04 -3.54
CA LEU A 29 25.43 -27.38 -4.31
C LEU A 29 24.11 -27.25 -3.49
N VAL A 30 24.14 -27.43 -2.18
CA VAL A 30 23.16 -26.78 -1.31
C VAL A 30 23.37 -25.29 -1.52
N VAL A 31 22.55 -24.73 -2.39
CA VAL A 31 22.34 -23.30 -2.54
C VAL A 31 22.32 -22.73 -1.13
N THR A 32 23.42 -22.15 -0.72
CA THR A 32 23.37 -21.15 0.32
C THR A 32 22.41 -20.12 -0.27
N ASP A 33 21.18 -20.10 0.22
CA ASP A 33 20.36 -18.89 0.08
C ASP A 33 21.28 -17.78 0.56
N THR A 34 21.93 -17.11 -0.38
CA THR A 34 22.73 -15.95 -0.08
C THR A 34 21.75 -15.01 0.59
N CYS A 35 21.95 -14.77 1.88
CA CYS A 35 21.21 -13.82 2.67
C CYS A 35 21.12 -12.53 1.86
N SER A 36 20.05 -12.40 1.09
CA SER A 36 19.85 -11.29 0.16
C SER A 36 19.41 -10.13 1.03
N ALA A 37 20.34 -9.22 1.28
CA ALA A 37 19.97 -7.92 1.80
C ALA A 37 19.05 -7.22 0.79
N GLN A 38 18.11 -6.46 1.27
CA GLN A 38 17.24 -5.63 0.44
C GLN A 38 17.07 -4.27 1.10
N ALA A 39 17.45 -3.21 0.38
CA ALA A 39 17.12 -1.85 0.79
C ALA A 39 15.61 -1.61 0.62
N ASP A 40 14.95 -1.18 1.67
CA ASP A 40 13.61 -0.61 1.58
C ASP A 40 13.75 0.90 1.35
N VAL A 41 13.45 1.37 0.14
CA VAL A 41 13.58 2.77 -0.27
C VAL A 41 12.25 3.29 -0.77
N ALA A 42 11.84 4.42 -0.23
CA ALA A 42 10.64 5.13 -0.68
C ALA A 42 10.93 5.86 -2.02
N PRO A 43 9.94 6.00 -2.91
CA PRO A 43 10.14 6.60 -4.24
C PRO A 43 10.69 8.03 -4.23
N TRP A 44 10.55 8.74 -3.12
CA TRP A 44 11.07 10.12 -2.97
C TRP A 44 12.50 10.18 -2.43
N GLY A 45 13.19 9.02 -2.27
CA GLY A 45 14.59 8.95 -1.87
C GLY A 45 14.82 8.78 -0.37
N ASN A 46 13.83 8.30 0.38
CA ASN A 46 14.03 7.99 1.79
C ASN A 46 14.30 6.48 1.96
N ILE A 47 15.49 6.12 2.43
CA ILE A 47 15.80 4.77 2.85
C ILE A 47 15.11 4.54 4.19
N THR A 48 14.21 3.56 4.27
CA THR A 48 13.46 3.22 5.48
C THR A 48 14.07 2.08 6.28
N GLY A 49 15.01 1.36 5.68
CA GLY A 49 15.81 0.33 6.34
C GLY A 49 16.48 -0.63 5.39
N VAL A 50 17.15 -1.61 5.96
CA VAL A 50 17.76 -2.74 5.25
C VAL A 50 17.16 -4.03 5.79
N ARG A 51 16.64 -4.88 4.90
CA ARG A 51 16.13 -6.21 5.27
C ARG A 51 17.24 -7.24 5.22
N ILE A 52 17.32 -8.05 6.27
CA ILE A 52 18.20 -9.22 6.36
C ILE A 52 17.34 -10.39 6.80
N ASP A 53 17.32 -11.47 6.04
CA ASP A 53 16.42 -12.62 6.26
C ASP A 53 14.95 -12.20 6.45
N GLY A 54 14.52 -11.16 5.74
CA GLY A 54 13.19 -10.59 5.80
C GLY A 54 12.94 -9.63 6.97
N GLN A 55 13.76 -9.64 8.02
CA GLN A 55 13.65 -8.68 9.13
C GLN A 55 14.17 -7.32 8.70
N LEU A 56 13.36 -6.28 8.90
CA LEU A 56 13.75 -4.90 8.66
C LEU A 56 14.60 -4.37 9.82
N PHE A 57 15.82 -3.92 9.50
CA PHE A 57 16.64 -3.09 10.38
C PHE A 57 16.33 -1.63 10.04
N PRO A 58 15.60 -0.91 10.90
CA PRO A 58 15.06 0.40 10.56
C PRO A 58 16.17 1.44 10.42
N LEU A 59 16.01 2.29 9.39
CA LEU A 59 16.85 3.45 9.15
C LEU A 59 15.99 4.51 8.48
N GLN A 60 15.94 5.73 9.02
CA GLN A 60 15.10 6.78 8.45
C GLN A 60 15.99 7.83 7.81
N SER A 61 16.12 7.80 6.48
CA SER A 61 16.85 8.82 5.74
C SER A 61 15.94 9.86 5.07
N SER A 62 16.51 10.97 4.65
CA SER A 62 15.90 11.92 3.72
C SER A 62 16.97 12.73 3.01
N LEU A 63 16.64 13.20 1.80
CA LEU A 63 17.40 14.23 1.10
C LEU A 63 16.79 15.59 1.41
N GLY A 64 17.60 16.66 1.42
CA GLY A 64 17.05 17.97 1.76
C GLY A 64 18.00 19.12 1.51
N ILE A 65 17.49 20.31 1.80
CA ILE A 65 18.23 21.58 1.75
C ILE A 65 17.99 22.36 3.04
N ALA A 66 19.03 23.06 3.48
CA ALA A 66 18.99 23.97 4.62
C ALA A 66 19.35 25.40 4.19
N ARG A 67 18.67 26.37 4.76
CA ARG A 67 18.88 27.81 4.53
C ARG A 67 18.78 28.60 5.86
N ASN A 68 19.23 29.84 5.82
CA ASN A 68 19.10 30.79 6.90
C ASN A 68 19.65 30.27 8.23
N ASN A 69 20.92 29.86 8.24
CA ASN A 69 21.60 29.29 9.40
C ASN A 69 20.84 28.07 9.97
N TRP A 70 20.43 27.13 9.07
CA TRP A 70 19.72 25.91 9.42
C TRP A 70 18.33 26.10 10.05
N THR A 71 17.76 27.29 9.96
CA THR A 71 16.41 27.56 10.50
C THR A 71 15.30 27.14 9.52
N GLN A 72 15.61 27.09 8.22
CA GLN A 72 14.69 26.63 7.18
C GLN A 72 15.20 25.34 6.56
N ILE A 73 14.49 24.26 6.80
CA ILE A 73 14.83 22.93 6.30
C ILE A 73 13.67 22.41 5.47
N SER A 74 13.98 22.06 4.22
CA SER A 74 13.07 21.32 3.34
C SER A 74 13.66 19.94 3.07
N ALA A 75 12.89 18.88 3.30
CA ALA A 75 13.34 17.51 3.11
C ALA A 75 12.31 16.68 2.35
N THR A 76 12.79 15.61 1.71
CA THR A 76 11.94 14.65 1.03
C THR A 76 11.00 13.94 2.00
N ALA A 77 9.73 13.80 1.60
CA ALA A 77 8.71 13.12 2.37
C ALA A 77 7.58 12.64 1.45
N HIS A 78 6.74 11.75 1.97
CA HIS A 78 5.55 11.25 1.28
C HIS A 78 4.68 12.39 0.74
N GLU A 79 4.32 12.31 -0.53
CA GLU A 79 3.46 13.25 -1.27
C GLU A 79 3.96 14.71 -1.36
N ARG A 80 5.19 14.99 -0.97
CA ARG A 80 5.77 16.36 -1.08
C ARG A 80 6.46 16.59 -2.42
N GLN A 81 7.15 15.59 -2.95
CA GLN A 81 7.87 15.66 -4.22
C GLN A 81 7.15 14.87 -5.31
N ARG A 82 7.51 15.15 -6.56
CA ARG A 82 7.15 14.34 -7.72
C ARG A 82 8.41 13.65 -8.25
N PRO A 83 8.87 12.58 -7.62
CA PRO A 83 10.09 11.90 -8.00
C PRO A 83 9.91 11.11 -9.29
N LYS A 84 11.05 10.71 -9.89
CA LYS A 84 11.11 9.60 -10.83
C LYS A 84 11.76 8.43 -10.11
N TYR A 85 11.13 7.29 -10.15
CA TYR A 85 11.61 6.05 -9.58
C TYR A 85 11.81 5.01 -10.67
N ASN A 86 12.90 4.26 -10.62
CA ASN A 86 13.18 3.12 -11.48
C ASN A 86 14.01 2.08 -10.73
N ARG A 87 13.96 0.82 -11.18
CA ARG A 87 14.85 -0.26 -10.75
C ARG A 87 15.63 -0.85 -11.92
N GLU A 88 16.91 -1.05 -11.73
CA GLU A 88 17.80 -1.72 -12.68
C GLU A 88 18.60 -2.81 -11.94
N GLY A 89 18.10 -4.05 -11.99
CA GLY A 89 18.65 -5.15 -11.20
C GLY A 89 18.58 -4.87 -9.69
N ASP A 90 19.74 -4.84 -9.03
CA ASP A 90 19.83 -4.58 -7.59
C ASP A 90 19.88 -3.09 -7.23
N LYS A 91 19.74 -2.19 -8.24
CA LYS A 91 19.77 -0.73 -8.06
C LYS A 91 18.39 -0.14 -8.08
N GLN A 92 18.06 0.63 -7.06
CA GLN A 92 16.92 1.53 -7.01
C GLN A 92 17.43 2.94 -7.35
N ILE A 93 16.85 3.56 -8.39
CA ILE A 93 17.30 4.83 -8.94
C ILE A 93 16.19 5.86 -8.74
N ILE A 94 16.46 6.86 -7.91
CA ILE A 94 15.50 7.91 -7.58
C ILE A 94 16.03 9.25 -8.08
N THR A 95 15.19 10.01 -8.78
CA THR A 95 15.47 11.41 -9.09
C THR A 95 14.38 12.26 -8.47
N THR A 96 14.76 13.08 -7.50
CA THR A 96 13.85 13.99 -6.81
C THR A 96 14.38 15.42 -6.85
N ARG A 97 13.49 16.40 -6.66
CA ARG A 97 13.85 17.81 -6.69
C ARG A 97 13.23 18.54 -5.51
N ILE A 98 14.03 19.39 -4.88
CA ILE A 98 13.59 20.37 -3.90
C ILE A 98 14.08 21.74 -4.37
N ASP A 99 13.15 22.62 -4.73
CA ASP A 99 13.40 23.95 -5.31
C ASP A 99 14.35 23.87 -6.53
N SER A 100 15.53 24.47 -6.44
CA SER A 100 16.55 24.47 -7.50
C SER A 100 17.46 23.23 -7.50
N ILE A 101 17.44 22.43 -6.42
CA ILE A 101 18.36 21.30 -6.24
C ILE A 101 17.69 20.02 -6.69
N THR A 102 18.37 19.32 -7.62
CA THR A 102 18.02 17.98 -8.07
C THR A 102 18.96 16.97 -7.43
N PHE A 103 18.40 15.93 -6.84
CA PHE A 103 19.11 14.77 -6.31
C PHE A 103 18.84 13.56 -7.21
N LYS A 104 19.90 12.92 -7.69
CA LYS A 104 19.84 11.57 -8.25
C LYS A 104 20.50 10.62 -7.27
N GLU A 105 19.70 9.81 -6.61
CA GLU A 105 20.14 8.81 -5.65
C GLU A 105 20.08 7.43 -6.28
N VAL A 106 21.14 6.64 -6.11
CA VAL A 106 21.21 5.23 -6.48
C VAL A 106 21.51 4.43 -5.23
N VAL A 107 20.58 3.55 -4.86
CA VAL A 107 20.75 2.61 -3.74
C VAL A 107 20.91 1.21 -4.34
N GLU A 108 22.08 0.59 -4.12
CA GLU A 108 22.47 -0.71 -4.67
C GLU A 108 22.64 -1.72 -3.55
N ASP A 109 21.97 -2.87 -3.64
CA ASP A 109 22.18 -3.99 -2.75
C ASP A 109 23.49 -4.69 -3.11
N ILE A 110 24.48 -4.69 -2.21
CA ILE A 110 25.79 -5.30 -2.45
C ILE A 110 26.04 -6.55 -1.59
N GLY A 111 24.98 -7.07 -0.96
CA GLY A 111 25.00 -8.31 -0.19
C GLY A 111 25.36 -8.13 1.29
N SER A 112 25.19 -9.20 2.06
CA SER A 112 25.56 -9.29 3.50
C SER A 112 25.03 -8.16 4.38
N GLY A 113 23.79 -7.70 4.13
CA GLY A 113 23.20 -6.59 4.90
C GLY A 113 23.78 -5.22 4.58
N THR A 114 24.51 -5.09 3.46
CA THR A 114 25.18 -3.85 3.05
C THR A 114 24.57 -3.29 1.78
N ILE A 115 24.30 -2.00 1.77
CA ILE A 115 23.87 -1.23 0.61
C ILE A 115 24.89 -0.15 0.31
N LYS A 116 25.07 0.13 -0.98
CA LYS A 116 25.85 1.27 -1.48
C LYS A 116 24.91 2.39 -1.87
N VAL A 117 25.16 3.58 -1.38
CA VAL A 117 24.40 4.80 -1.67
C VAL A 117 25.29 5.74 -2.46
N ASP A 118 24.84 6.13 -3.63
CA ASP A 118 25.49 7.12 -4.50
C ASP A 118 24.51 8.26 -4.76
N ILE A 119 24.87 9.48 -4.38
CA ILE A 119 24.02 10.65 -4.52
C ILE A 119 24.75 11.70 -5.34
N ARG A 120 24.19 12.01 -6.51
CA ARG A 120 24.58 13.17 -7.31
C ARG A 120 23.58 14.31 -7.00
N SER A 121 24.11 15.45 -6.58
CA SER A 121 23.33 16.66 -6.34
C SER A 121 23.74 17.72 -7.36
N SER A 122 22.75 18.40 -7.97
CA SER A 122 23.01 19.48 -8.96
C SER A 122 22.02 20.62 -8.78
N SER A 123 22.48 21.84 -9.07
CA SER A 123 21.62 23.03 -9.04
C SER A 123 21.23 23.46 -10.45
N THR A 124 20.01 23.98 -10.59
CA THR A 124 19.48 24.58 -11.84
C THR A 124 19.49 26.12 -11.81
N ALA A 125 19.86 26.73 -10.69
CA ALA A 125 19.87 28.18 -10.51
C ALA A 125 21.00 28.62 -9.55
N ARG A 126 21.22 29.94 -9.47
CA ARG A 126 22.08 30.51 -8.44
C ARG A 126 21.28 30.67 -7.16
N GLU A 127 21.79 30.11 -6.06
CA GLU A 127 21.12 30.12 -4.76
C GLU A 127 22.15 30.05 -3.63
N ALA A 128 21.89 30.70 -2.48
CA ALA A 128 22.67 30.55 -1.27
C ALA A 128 22.02 29.48 -0.37
N LEU A 129 22.80 28.46 0.00
CA LEU A 129 22.38 27.37 0.87
C LEU A 129 23.35 27.24 2.03
N ASP A 130 22.85 26.86 3.21
CA ASP A 130 23.73 26.34 4.25
C ASP A 130 24.23 24.97 3.84
N ALA A 131 23.34 24.08 3.36
CA ALA A 131 23.69 22.82 2.74
C ALA A 131 22.56 22.24 1.88
N ALA A 132 22.91 21.47 0.82
CA ALA A 132 22.10 20.34 0.37
C ALA A 132 22.66 19.08 1.03
N PHE A 133 21.83 18.17 1.52
CA PHE A 133 22.29 17.11 2.41
C PHE A 133 21.54 15.76 2.20
N PHE A 134 22.23 14.70 2.60
CA PHE A 134 21.61 13.44 3.05
C PHE A 134 21.48 13.49 4.57
N ARG A 135 20.34 13.06 5.11
CA ARG A 135 20.06 13.13 6.54
C ARG A 135 19.56 11.78 7.06
N LEU A 136 20.03 11.40 8.26
CA LEU A 136 19.43 10.32 9.04
C LEU A 136 18.68 10.91 10.24
N THR A 137 17.51 10.34 10.50
CA THR A 137 16.75 10.61 11.74
C THR A 137 17.17 9.58 12.79
N LEU A 138 17.64 10.07 13.94
CA LEU A 138 17.96 9.26 15.11
C LEU A 138 16.82 9.30 16.11
N SER A 139 16.15 8.18 16.28
CA SER A 139 15.16 7.98 17.34
C SER A 139 15.78 7.14 18.47
N PRO A 140 15.65 7.54 19.74
CA PRO A 140 16.03 6.71 20.87
C PRO A 140 15.27 5.37 20.96
N LYS A 141 14.15 5.25 20.22
CA LYS A 141 13.37 4.00 20.09
C LYS A 141 14.08 2.97 19.22
N ASP A 142 14.84 3.42 18.21
CA ASP A 142 15.51 2.53 17.25
C ASP A 142 16.95 2.24 17.65
N TYR A 143 17.67 3.26 18.14
CA TYR A 143 19.07 3.16 18.55
C TYR A 143 19.29 3.92 19.86
N ASN A 144 20.18 3.37 20.71
CA ASN A 144 20.49 3.98 22.01
C ASN A 144 21.92 4.56 22.08
N LEU A 145 22.83 4.13 21.21
CA LEU A 145 24.22 4.56 21.18
C LEU A 145 24.63 5.03 19.77
N ILE A 146 25.49 6.04 19.74
CA ILE A 146 26.20 6.48 18.54
C ILE A 146 27.71 6.50 18.79
N LEU A 147 28.46 6.10 17.78
CA LEU A 147 29.92 6.17 17.73
C LEU A 147 30.34 6.79 16.40
N VAL A 148 31.01 7.95 16.45
CA VAL A 148 31.60 8.64 15.29
C VAL A 148 33.10 8.43 15.35
N LYS A 149 33.71 8.01 14.24
CA LYS A 149 35.15 7.72 14.12
C LYS A 149 35.76 8.51 12.95
N SER A 150 36.95 9.06 13.17
CA SER A 150 37.89 9.44 12.12
C SER A 150 38.86 8.29 11.83
N LEU A 151 39.74 8.42 10.82
CA LEU A 151 40.74 7.39 10.48
C LEU A 151 41.66 7.01 11.65
N LYS A 152 41.94 7.94 12.55
CA LYS A 152 42.92 7.77 13.62
C LYS A 152 42.27 7.69 15.02
N ASP A 153 41.10 8.27 15.21
CA ASP A 153 40.54 8.52 16.53
C ASP A 153 39.04 8.27 16.62
N ARG A 154 38.59 7.97 17.83
CA ARG A 154 37.19 8.04 18.21
C ARG A 154 36.83 9.49 18.53
N VAL A 155 36.02 10.12 17.66
CA VAL A 155 35.67 11.53 17.78
C VAL A 155 34.53 11.73 18.77
N LEU A 156 33.50 10.85 18.72
CA LEU A 156 32.34 10.92 19.61
C LEU A 156 31.86 9.52 19.96
N LYS A 157 31.62 9.25 21.25
CA LYS A 157 30.85 8.09 21.73
C LYS A 157 29.87 8.56 22.77
N SER A 158 28.57 8.41 22.49
CA SER A 158 27.51 8.89 23.39
C SER A 158 26.28 8.02 23.31
N SER A 159 25.48 8.03 24.38
CA SER A 159 24.07 7.65 24.23
C SER A 159 23.32 8.74 23.48
N ILE A 160 22.30 8.37 22.68
CA ILE A 160 21.52 9.35 21.91
C ILE A 160 20.85 10.38 22.84
N ALA A 161 20.38 9.93 24.01
CA ALA A 161 19.75 10.82 25.00
C ALA A 161 20.70 11.90 25.58
N LYS A 162 22.02 11.71 25.46
CA LYS A 162 23.07 12.63 25.97
C LYS A 162 23.86 13.33 24.88
N LEU A 163 23.39 13.27 23.61
CA LEU A 163 24.05 13.98 22.52
C LEU A 163 23.99 15.49 22.73
N PRO A 164 25.05 16.24 22.36
CA PRO A 164 25.00 17.69 22.30
C PRO A 164 23.92 18.13 21.30
N ALA A 165 23.29 19.28 21.60
CA ALA A 165 22.21 19.81 20.76
C ALA A 165 22.67 20.20 19.35
N ASP A 166 23.96 20.58 19.22
CA ASP A 166 24.64 20.88 17.96
C ASP A 166 26.10 20.38 18.06
N PHE A 167 26.53 19.61 17.06
CA PHE A 167 27.87 19.05 17.01
C PHE A 167 28.30 18.84 15.55
N SER A 168 29.48 19.27 15.20
CA SER A 168 30.06 19.09 13.87
C SER A 168 31.46 18.50 13.94
N THR A 169 31.80 17.59 13.07
CA THR A 169 33.12 16.93 12.99
C THR A 169 33.37 16.32 11.65
N GLU A 170 34.65 16.01 11.40
CA GLU A 170 35.06 15.15 10.28
C GLU A 170 35.05 13.67 10.70
N ALA A 171 34.48 12.81 9.87
CA ALA A 171 34.35 11.39 10.16
C ALA A 171 34.57 10.50 8.93
N ASN A 172 35.02 9.27 9.17
CA ASN A 172 35.08 8.19 8.17
C ASN A 172 34.00 7.14 8.40
N SER A 173 33.41 7.09 9.60
CA SER A 173 32.29 6.22 9.87
C SER A 173 31.40 6.70 11.02
N ILE A 174 30.13 6.33 10.94
CA ILE A 174 29.11 6.51 11.98
C ILE A 174 28.53 5.15 12.28
N GLU A 175 28.53 4.77 13.53
CA GLU A 175 27.96 3.50 14.01
C GLU A 175 26.81 3.81 14.96
N LEU A 176 25.63 3.27 14.68
CA LEU A 176 24.43 3.35 15.49
C LEU A 176 24.17 1.97 16.07
N THR A 177 23.93 1.88 17.38
CA THR A 177 23.76 0.58 18.04
C THR A 177 22.55 0.61 18.96
N SER A 178 21.77 -0.46 18.95
CA SER A 178 20.76 -0.80 19.95
C SER A 178 21.12 -2.12 20.63
N ALA A 179 20.24 -2.62 21.49
CA ALA A 179 20.42 -3.96 22.09
C ALA A 179 20.39 -5.09 21.06
N TYR A 180 19.72 -4.88 19.91
CA TYR A 180 19.41 -5.95 18.94
C TYR A 180 19.91 -5.64 17.53
N SER A 181 20.27 -4.40 17.23
CA SER A 181 20.64 -3.95 15.90
C SER A 181 21.80 -2.98 15.89
N LYS A 182 22.50 -2.96 14.78
CA LYS A 182 23.60 -2.06 14.49
C LYS A 182 23.51 -1.62 13.05
N ALA A 183 23.65 -0.32 12.80
CA ALA A 183 23.82 0.26 11.48
C ALA A 183 25.16 1.03 11.44
N THR A 184 25.92 0.85 10.36
CA THR A 184 27.21 1.53 10.17
C THR A 184 27.23 2.21 8.82
N LEU A 185 27.40 3.52 8.81
CA LEU A 185 27.73 4.28 7.62
C LEU A 185 29.25 4.35 7.51
N THR A 186 29.78 4.09 6.32
CA THR A 186 31.22 4.16 6.04
C THR A 186 31.45 5.02 4.82
N PHE A 187 32.32 6.01 4.98
CA PHE A 187 32.72 6.96 3.93
C PHE A 187 34.10 6.58 3.39
N PRO A 188 34.34 6.67 2.07
CA PRO A 188 35.63 6.36 1.48
C PRO A 188 36.74 7.34 1.87
N GLY A 189 36.37 8.52 2.37
CA GLY A 189 37.28 9.57 2.85
C GLY A 189 36.70 10.31 4.04
N SER A 190 37.43 11.31 4.55
CA SER A 190 36.91 12.21 5.57
C SER A 190 35.68 12.95 5.07
N THR A 191 34.63 13.01 5.88
CA THR A 191 33.35 13.58 5.52
C THR A 191 32.83 14.40 6.69
N THR A 192 32.38 15.62 6.44
CA THR A 192 31.70 16.46 7.42
C THR A 192 30.42 15.79 7.87
N VAL A 193 30.24 15.67 9.18
CA VAL A 193 29.05 15.14 9.86
C VAL A 193 28.54 16.19 10.84
N ILE A 194 27.28 16.57 10.69
CA ILE A 194 26.61 17.56 11.57
C ILE A 194 25.48 16.86 12.30
N ILE A 195 25.46 16.92 13.63
CA ILE A 195 24.39 16.37 14.47
C ILE A 195 23.62 17.52 15.08
N LYS A 196 22.30 17.55 14.88
CA LYS A 196 21.43 18.57 15.46
C LYS A 196 20.23 17.93 16.15
N LYS A 197 19.84 18.48 17.30
CA LYS A 197 18.61 18.10 18.00
C LYS A 197 17.40 18.69 17.29
N ASP A 198 16.32 17.92 17.20
CA ASP A 198 15.03 18.41 16.76
C ASP A 198 14.33 19.14 17.91
N ASN A 199 14.26 20.47 17.80
CA ASN A 199 13.62 21.31 18.81
C ASN A 199 12.08 21.34 18.66
N ASN A 200 11.53 20.81 17.56
CA ASN A 200 10.10 20.83 17.26
C ASN A 200 9.43 19.49 17.61
N SER A 201 10.19 18.47 17.99
CA SER A 201 9.69 17.14 18.33
C SER A 201 9.66 16.92 19.84
N ASN A 202 8.54 16.42 20.36
CA ASN A 202 8.44 15.94 21.73
C ASN A 202 9.18 14.60 21.95
N ASP A 203 9.62 13.93 20.89
CA ASP A 203 10.23 12.58 20.91
C ASP A 203 11.76 12.61 21.14
N SER A 204 12.37 13.73 21.45
CA SER A 204 13.84 13.88 21.63
C SER A 204 14.64 13.36 20.43
N LEU A 205 14.20 13.65 19.21
CA LEU A 205 14.87 13.24 18.00
C LEU A 205 16.15 14.02 17.75
N TYR A 206 17.11 13.38 17.08
CA TYR A 206 18.30 14.01 16.53
C TYR A 206 18.38 13.72 15.03
N TYR A 207 19.04 14.62 14.31
CA TYR A 207 19.34 14.47 12.90
C TYR A 207 20.84 14.43 12.69
N ILE A 208 21.31 13.45 11.91
CA ILE A 208 22.68 13.42 11.39
C ILE A 208 22.63 13.90 9.96
N TYR A 209 23.25 15.02 9.66
CA TYR A 209 23.37 15.58 8.32
C TYR A 209 24.74 15.26 7.73
N ILE A 210 24.75 14.86 6.48
CA ILE A 210 25.93 14.66 5.65
C ILE A 210 25.80 15.63 4.49
N PRO A 211 26.50 16.78 4.53
CA PRO A 211 26.44 17.77 3.46
C PRO A 211 26.90 17.18 2.13
N LEU A 212 26.15 17.48 1.08
CA LEU A 212 26.44 17.13 -0.32
C LEU A 212 26.95 18.36 -1.08
N ILE A 213 26.34 19.52 -0.82
CA ILE A 213 26.73 20.85 -1.32
C ILE A 213 26.65 21.81 -0.15
N GLU A 214 27.59 22.76 -0.06
CA GLU A 214 27.57 23.82 0.92
C GLU A 214 27.85 25.19 0.24
N GLY A 215 27.29 26.27 0.77
CA GLY A 215 27.52 27.62 0.29
C GLY A 215 26.69 27.99 -0.95
N THR A 216 27.19 28.99 -1.68
CA THR A 216 26.49 29.49 -2.88
C THR A 216 26.64 28.51 -4.06
N VAL A 217 25.53 28.09 -4.58
CA VAL A 217 25.45 27.24 -5.80
C VAL A 217 25.15 28.08 -7.03
N THR A 218 25.49 27.55 -8.20
CA THR A 218 25.15 28.09 -9.54
C THR A 218 24.53 26.98 -10.36
N ALA A 219 23.96 27.30 -11.51
CA ALA A 219 23.38 26.32 -12.43
C ALA A 219 24.39 25.24 -12.92
N ALA A 220 25.71 25.49 -12.77
CA ALA A 220 26.78 24.53 -13.12
C ALA A 220 27.25 23.70 -11.91
N THR A 221 26.76 23.99 -10.70
CA THR A 221 27.19 23.27 -9.49
C THR A 221 26.67 21.83 -9.54
N SER A 222 27.59 20.87 -9.47
CA SER A 222 27.27 19.44 -9.37
C SER A 222 28.29 18.75 -8.46
N THR A 223 27.80 17.92 -7.56
CA THR A 223 28.64 17.11 -6.65
C THR A 223 28.17 15.68 -6.66
N GLN A 224 29.04 14.77 -6.25
CA GLN A 224 28.71 13.37 -6.06
C GLN A 224 29.31 12.88 -4.75
N LYS A 225 28.51 12.16 -3.95
CA LYS A 225 28.97 11.52 -2.73
C LYS A 225 28.53 10.07 -2.71
N THR A 226 29.48 9.19 -2.42
CA THR A 226 29.23 7.73 -2.33
C THR A 226 29.62 7.26 -0.93
N PHE A 227 28.81 6.39 -0.33
CA PHE A 227 29.09 5.75 0.96
C PHE A 227 28.33 4.41 1.03
N THR A 228 28.66 3.60 2.05
CA THR A 228 27.94 2.36 2.32
C THR A 228 27.19 2.45 3.64
N ILE A 229 26.08 1.74 3.71
CA ILE A 229 25.31 1.50 4.94
C ILE A 229 25.25 -0.01 5.15
N SER A 230 25.82 -0.49 6.26
CA SER A 230 25.75 -1.89 6.65
C SER A 230 24.85 -2.04 7.86
N ALA A 231 23.84 -2.89 7.76
CA ALA A 231 22.99 -3.30 8.87
C ALA A 231 23.41 -4.69 9.36
N SER A 232 23.32 -4.91 10.66
CA SER A 232 23.54 -6.21 11.29
C SER A 232 22.81 -6.27 12.63
N GLY A 233 22.64 -7.47 13.19
CA GLY A 233 22.01 -7.63 14.48
C GLY A 233 21.48 -9.03 14.71
N ILE A 234 20.64 -9.17 15.72
CA ILE A 234 19.99 -10.42 16.06
C ILE A 234 18.76 -10.58 15.17
N ILE A 235 18.73 -11.66 14.40
CA ILE A 235 17.54 -12.04 13.65
C ILE A 235 16.58 -12.75 14.61
N ASP A 236 15.40 -12.19 14.79
CA ASP A 236 14.41 -12.69 15.72
C ASP A 236 13.54 -13.79 15.10
N HIS A 237 13.90 -15.04 15.34
CA HIS A 237 13.13 -16.23 14.95
C HIS A 237 12.18 -16.73 16.05
N SER A 238 11.95 -15.95 17.11
CA SER A 238 11.06 -16.34 18.21
C SER A 238 9.67 -16.73 17.68
N PRO A 239 9.06 -17.81 18.19
CA PRO A 239 7.79 -18.31 17.69
C PRO A 239 6.66 -17.30 17.80
N ALA A 240 5.69 -17.37 16.87
CA ALA A 240 4.47 -16.58 16.88
C ALA A 240 3.28 -17.44 17.34
N THR A 241 2.45 -16.89 18.23
CA THR A 241 1.21 -17.54 18.68
C THR A 241 0.00 -16.69 18.32
N PHE A 242 -0.93 -17.28 17.59
CA PHE A 242 -2.20 -16.68 17.19
C PHE A 242 -3.33 -17.32 17.99
N LYS A 243 -4.01 -16.52 18.82
CA LYS A 243 -5.14 -16.99 19.65
C LYS A 243 -6.44 -16.58 18.95
N LEU A 244 -7.09 -17.52 18.26
CA LEU A 244 -8.36 -17.33 17.58
C LEU A 244 -9.51 -17.46 18.58
N ASN A 245 -10.45 -16.51 18.54
CA ASN A 245 -11.69 -16.60 19.30
C ASN A 245 -12.89 -16.76 18.34
N THR A 246 -13.37 -17.99 18.19
CA THR A 246 -14.50 -18.32 17.31
C THR A 246 -15.88 -18.12 17.95
N SER A 247 -15.95 -17.78 19.25
CA SER A 247 -17.22 -17.48 19.92
C SER A 247 -17.81 -16.11 19.54
N ILE A 248 -16.97 -15.20 19.04
CA ILE A 248 -17.34 -13.86 18.62
C ILE A 248 -17.32 -13.78 17.10
N GLN A 249 -18.45 -13.36 16.51
CA GLN A 249 -18.58 -13.07 15.08
C GLN A 249 -18.91 -11.59 14.92
N GLY A 250 -18.03 -10.87 14.24
CA GLY A 250 -18.20 -9.47 13.88
C GLY A 250 -18.98 -9.30 12.56
N ARG A 251 -18.68 -8.23 11.82
CA ARG A 251 -19.32 -7.97 10.52
C ARG A 251 -18.87 -8.97 9.45
N PRO A 252 -19.72 -9.22 8.44
CA PRO A 252 -19.37 -10.10 7.33
C PRO A 252 -18.35 -9.43 6.39
N PHE A 253 -17.44 -10.25 5.85
CA PHE A 253 -16.57 -9.92 4.71
C PHE A 253 -17.07 -10.66 3.48
N ASP A 254 -17.52 -9.92 2.48
CA ASP A 254 -18.06 -10.51 1.25
C ASP A 254 -16.98 -10.80 0.20
N GLY A 255 -15.78 -10.29 0.41
CA GLY A 255 -14.61 -10.55 -0.42
C GLY A 255 -13.90 -9.29 -0.89
N PHE A 256 -12.81 -9.51 -1.62
CA PHE A 256 -12.00 -8.45 -2.21
C PHE A 256 -12.60 -8.00 -3.54
N GLY A 257 -12.57 -6.70 -3.81
CA GLY A 257 -13.09 -6.10 -5.02
C GLY A 257 -12.12 -5.12 -5.67
N GLY A 258 -12.62 -4.29 -6.58
CA GLY A 258 -11.78 -3.29 -7.22
C GLY A 258 -12.53 -2.16 -7.89
N ASN A 259 -11.80 -1.10 -8.17
CA ASN A 259 -12.22 0.03 -8.98
C ASN A 259 -11.97 -0.27 -10.46
N PHE A 260 -12.96 0.05 -11.30
CA PHE A 260 -12.93 -0.12 -12.75
C PHE A 260 -13.21 1.23 -13.43
N ARG A 261 -12.40 2.23 -13.11
CA ARG A 261 -12.46 3.54 -13.73
C ARG A 261 -11.65 3.53 -15.01
N LEU A 262 -12.33 3.68 -16.16
CA LEU A 262 -11.72 3.55 -17.46
C LEU A 262 -11.00 4.84 -17.84
N GLN A 263 -9.67 4.80 -17.96
CA GLN A 263 -8.83 5.97 -18.25
C GLN A 263 -7.93 5.78 -19.47
N ASN A 264 -7.54 4.55 -19.76
CA ASN A 264 -6.65 4.19 -20.85
C ASN A 264 -7.28 3.12 -21.76
N PRO A 265 -7.91 3.51 -22.88
CA PRO A 265 -8.63 2.57 -23.74
C PRO A 265 -7.72 1.51 -24.41
N LYS A 266 -6.40 1.70 -24.41
CA LYS A 266 -5.45 0.72 -24.97
C LYS A 266 -5.01 -0.31 -23.94
N ALA A 267 -4.76 0.09 -22.70
CA ALA A 267 -4.18 -0.75 -21.67
C ALA A 267 -5.22 -1.32 -20.69
N ASP A 268 -6.31 -0.58 -20.40
CA ASP A 268 -7.34 -1.02 -19.45
C ASP A 268 -7.95 -2.38 -19.81
N PRO A 269 -8.35 -2.66 -21.06
CA PRO A 269 -9.03 -3.93 -21.39
C PRO A 269 -8.21 -5.15 -21.02
N GLN A 270 -6.90 -5.17 -21.31
CA GLN A 270 -6.04 -6.33 -21.04
C GLN A 270 -5.85 -6.56 -19.52
N VAL A 271 -5.75 -5.49 -18.71
CA VAL A 271 -5.63 -5.62 -17.25
C VAL A 271 -6.94 -6.11 -16.65
N ILE A 272 -8.06 -5.52 -17.06
CA ILE A 272 -9.41 -5.89 -16.62
C ILE A 272 -9.66 -7.37 -16.93
N ASP A 273 -9.40 -7.78 -18.18
CA ASP A 273 -9.59 -9.18 -18.61
C ASP A 273 -8.74 -10.12 -17.79
N TYR A 274 -7.47 -9.81 -17.59
CA TYR A 274 -6.60 -10.64 -16.78
C TYR A 274 -7.10 -10.76 -15.33
N CYS A 275 -7.47 -9.64 -14.71
CA CYS A 275 -7.95 -9.62 -13.32
C CYS A 275 -9.27 -10.38 -13.16
N LEU A 276 -10.27 -10.13 -14.01
CA LEU A 276 -11.58 -10.78 -13.91
C LEU A 276 -11.52 -12.28 -14.22
N ASN A 277 -10.62 -12.71 -15.11
CA ASN A 277 -10.46 -14.13 -15.45
C ASN A 277 -9.64 -14.91 -14.40
N ASN A 278 -8.77 -14.25 -13.64
CA ASN A 278 -7.82 -14.92 -12.74
C ASN A 278 -8.04 -14.66 -11.26
N MET A 279 -8.98 -13.79 -10.88
CA MET A 279 -9.24 -13.41 -9.49
C MET A 279 -10.76 -13.37 -9.23
N LYS A 280 -11.16 -13.74 -8.01
CA LYS A 280 -12.57 -13.67 -7.57
C LYS A 280 -12.89 -12.25 -7.08
N VAL A 281 -13.32 -11.39 -7.98
CA VAL A 281 -13.76 -10.03 -7.64
C VAL A 281 -15.15 -10.10 -7.00
N ALA A 282 -15.30 -9.62 -5.77
CA ALA A 282 -16.56 -9.69 -5.01
C ALA A 282 -17.45 -8.46 -5.21
N TRP A 283 -16.86 -7.28 -5.35
CA TRP A 283 -17.52 -5.99 -5.52
C TRP A 283 -16.77 -5.14 -6.52
N ALA A 284 -17.47 -4.25 -7.21
CA ALA A 284 -16.87 -3.33 -8.17
C ALA A 284 -17.37 -1.89 -7.95
N ARG A 285 -16.49 -0.92 -8.10
CA ARG A 285 -16.81 0.50 -8.15
C ARG A 285 -16.49 1.02 -9.55
N VAL A 286 -17.47 1.68 -10.18
CA VAL A 286 -17.39 2.24 -11.53
C VAL A 286 -17.68 3.73 -11.53
N GLU A 287 -17.14 4.46 -12.51
CA GLU A 287 -17.38 5.89 -12.68
C GLU A 287 -18.73 6.16 -13.32
N LEU A 288 -19.47 7.14 -12.80
CA LEU A 288 -20.48 7.89 -13.54
C LEU A 288 -19.74 9.00 -14.31
N PRO A 289 -19.60 8.93 -15.62
CA PRO A 289 -18.96 10.00 -16.42
C PRO A 289 -19.91 11.19 -16.58
N TRP A 290 -20.29 11.81 -15.46
CA TRP A 290 -21.42 12.72 -15.35
C TRP A 290 -21.33 13.94 -16.27
N ARG A 291 -20.15 14.56 -16.41
CA ARG A 291 -19.93 15.69 -17.33
C ARG A 291 -20.15 15.38 -18.81
N PHE A 292 -20.15 14.09 -19.16
CA PHE A 292 -20.41 13.60 -20.52
C PHE A 292 -21.81 13.02 -20.67
N TRP A 293 -22.47 12.67 -19.57
CA TRP A 293 -23.85 12.21 -19.55
C TRP A 293 -24.84 13.35 -19.82
N GLN A 294 -24.68 14.47 -19.11
CA GLN A 294 -25.48 15.69 -19.28
C GLN A 294 -24.57 16.92 -19.28
N PRO A 295 -23.92 17.27 -20.42
CA PRO A 295 -22.96 18.37 -20.48
C PRO A 295 -23.57 19.74 -20.21
N GLN A 296 -24.83 19.97 -20.57
CA GLN A 296 -25.53 21.24 -20.45
C GLN A 296 -26.80 21.13 -19.64
N LEU A 297 -27.12 22.17 -18.87
CA LEU A 297 -28.39 22.28 -18.17
C LEU A 297 -29.55 22.33 -19.21
N GLY A 298 -30.62 21.59 -18.97
CA GLY A 298 -31.79 21.52 -19.84
C GLY A 298 -31.65 20.55 -21.03
N GLU A 299 -30.48 19.93 -21.24
CA GLU A 299 -30.37 18.79 -22.15
C GLU A 299 -31.08 17.58 -21.56
N ASP A 300 -31.78 16.80 -22.39
CA ASP A 300 -32.33 15.52 -22.03
C ASP A 300 -31.36 14.38 -22.41
N PRO A 301 -30.59 13.83 -21.46
CA PRO A 301 -29.64 12.78 -21.76
C PRO A 301 -30.31 11.47 -22.19
N LEU A 302 -31.56 11.22 -21.81
CA LEU A 302 -32.32 10.03 -22.22
C LEU A 302 -32.68 10.13 -23.71
N LEU A 303 -33.05 11.30 -24.17
CA LEU A 303 -33.32 11.56 -25.59
C LEU A 303 -32.04 11.41 -26.43
N ALA A 304 -30.91 11.90 -25.94
CA ALA A 304 -29.62 11.70 -26.59
C ALA A 304 -29.26 10.23 -26.71
N ALA A 305 -29.46 9.47 -25.62
CA ALA A 305 -29.21 8.03 -25.58
C ALA A 305 -30.14 7.25 -26.54
N GLN A 306 -31.42 7.57 -26.58
CA GLN A 306 -32.39 6.95 -27.52
C GLN A 306 -32.03 7.21 -29.00
N ASN A 307 -31.46 8.35 -29.30
CA ASN A 307 -31.00 8.72 -30.66
C ASN A 307 -29.59 8.19 -30.98
N SER A 308 -29.06 7.25 -30.21
CA SER A 308 -27.71 6.69 -30.36
C SER A 308 -26.59 7.74 -30.32
N LYS A 309 -26.79 8.80 -29.55
CA LYS A 309 -25.84 9.92 -29.38
C LYS A 309 -25.11 9.92 -28.06
N LEU A 310 -25.01 8.74 -27.40
CA LEU A 310 -24.22 8.64 -26.18
C LEU A 310 -22.76 8.98 -26.42
N ASN A 311 -22.19 9.74 -25.50
CA ASN A 311 -20.75 9.95 -25.49
C ASN A 311 -20.05 8.59 -25.31
N PRO A 312 -18.97 8.29 -26.08
CA PRO A 312 -18.27 6.99 -25.99
C PRO A 312 -17.79 6.64 -24.59
N ARG A 313 -17.42 7.60 -23.75
CA ARG A 313 -17.01 7.34 -22.35
C ARG A 313 -18.19 6.90 -21.49
N VAL A 314 -19.39 7.45 -21.74
CA VAL A 314 -20.61 7.04 -21.05
C VAL A 314 -20.98 5.62 -21.45
N GLN A 315 -20.95 5.33 -22.76
CA GLN A 315 -21.23 4.00 -23.28
C GLN A 315 -20.27 2.96 -22.70
N GLN A 316 -18.96 3.21 -22.74
CA GLN A 316 -17.95 2.30 -22.19
C GLN A 316 -18.13 2.04 -20.68
N ALA A 317 -18.47 3.07 -19.90
CA ALA A 317 -18.74 2.91 -18.46
C ALA A 317 -19.99 2.06 -18.22
N MET A 318 -21.04 2.22 -19.01
CA MET A 318 -22.26 1.41 -18.93
C MET A 318 -22.01 -0.04 -19.37
N GLU A 319 -21.25 -0.26 -20.44
CA GLU A 319 -20.83 -1.59 -20.91
C GLU A 319 -19.97 -2.31 -19.84
N MET A 320 -19.07 -1.57 -19.17
CA MET A 320 -18.30 -2.13 -18.05
C MET A 320 -19.20 -2.55 -16.89
N ALA A 321 -20.16 -1.71 -16.50
CA ALA A 321 -21.14 -2.04 -15.48
C ALA A 321 -21.99 -3.26 -15.87
N ALA A 322 -22.45 -3.35 -17.12
CA ALA A 322 -23.17 -4.52 -17.64
C ALA A 322 -22.33 -5.79 -17.56
N ARG A 323 -21.07 -5.73 -17.95
CA ARG A 323 -20.12 -6.86 -17.86
C ARG A 323 -19.98 -7.35 -16.43
N LEU A 324 -19.80 -6.44 -15.46
CA LEU A 324 -19.69 -6.79 -14.04
C LEU A 324 -20.98 -7.43 -13.51
N GLN A 325 -22.15 -6.88 -13.89
CA GLN A 325 -23.46 -7.44 -13.52
C GLN A 325 -23.66 -8.86 -14.06
N HIS A 326 -23.26 -9.13 -15.31
CA HIS A 326 -23.30 -10.49 -15.90
C HIS A 326 -22.42 -11.50 -15.13
N MET A 327 -21.37 -11.02 -14.48
CA MET A 327 -20.53 -11.83 -13.60
C MET A 327 -21.07 -11.92 -12.16
N ASN A 328 -22.26 -11.40 -11.89
CA ASN A 328 -22.88 -11.29 -10.55
C ASN A 328 -22.01 -10.51 -9.55
N ILE A 329 -21.33 -9.47 -10.02
CA ILE A 329 -20.53 -8.57 -9.20
C ILE A 329 -21.38 -7.33 -8.88
N PRO A 330 -21.72 -7.06 -7.61
CA PRO A 330 -22.47 -5.87 -7.21
C PRO A 330 -21.69 -4.58 -7.53
N ILE A 331 -22.45 -3.54 -7.90
CA ILE A 331 -21.89 -2.30 -8.42
C ILE A 331 -22.09 -1.15 -7.44
N ILE A 332 -21.02 -0.41 -7.19
CA ILE A 332 -21.01 0.92 -6.59
C ILE A 332 -20.76 1.91 -7.73
N LEU A 333 -21.60 2.91 -7.86
CA LEU A 333 -21.48 3.98 -8.85
C LEU A 333 -20.97 5.24 -8.15
N SER A 334 -19.88 5.82 -8.63
CA SER A 334 -19.34 7.07 -8.07
C SER A 334 -19.13 8.12 -9.16
N ALA A 335 -19.45 9.36 -8.83
CA ALA A 335 -19.20 10.50 -9.70
C ALA A 335 -17.92 11.23 -9.30
N TRP A 336 -17.01 11.46 -10.28
CA TRP A 336 -15.81 12.28 -10.11
C TRP A 336 -16.00 13.68 -10.68
N PHE A 337 -16.30 13.77 -11.97
CA PHE A 337 -16.30 15.04 -12.70
C PHE A 337 -17.73 15.53 -12.96
N PRO A 338 -18.18 16.57 -12.25
CA PRO A 338 -19.49 17.15 -12.48
C PRO A 338 -19.49 17.95 -13.80
N PRO A 339 -20.64 18.15 -14.46
CA PRO A 339 -20.80 19.18 -15.46
C PRO A 339 -20.77 20.57 -14.82
N GLN A 340 -20.38 21.61 -15.60
CA GLN A 340 -20.27 22.98 -15.13
C GLN A 340 -21.55 23.51 -14.46
N TRP A 341 -22.71 23.16 -14.99
CA TRP A 341 -24.00 23.62 -14.50
C TRP A 341 -24.40 23.05 -13.12
N ALA A 342 -23.76 21.96 -12.71
CA ALA A 342 -24.06 21.28 -11.44
C ALA A 342 -23.29 21.83 -10.25
N VAL A 343 -22.36 22.76 -10.47
CA VAL A 343 -21.50 23.32 -9.41
C VAL A 343 -21.56 24.84 -9.37
N MET A 344 -21.30 25.39 -8.20
CA MET A 344 -21.19 26.83 -8.00
C MET A 344 -19.82 27.34 -8.47
N GLY A 345 -19.82 28.47 -9.20
CA GLY A 345 -18.60 29.08 -9.72
C GLY A 345 -18.02 28.38 -10.94
N GLN A 346 -16.80 28.77 -11.33
CA GLN A 346 -16.07 28.14 -12.42
C GLN A 346 -15.57 26.76 -11.97
N LEU A 347 -15.81 25.74 -12.78
CA LEU A 347 -15.31 24.39 -12.49
C LEU A 347 -13.78 24.36 -12.65
N ASP A 348 -13.08 24.16 -11.54
CA ASP A 348 -11.64 24.04 -11.50
C ASP A 348 -11.22 22.58 -11.32
N MET A 349 -10.31 22.16 -12.19
CA MET A 349 -9.72 20.78 -12.17
C MET A 349 -8.43 20.73 -11.35
N GLN A 350 -8.02 21.87 -10.78
CA GLN A 350 -6.84 22.03 -9.93
C GLN A 350 -7.23 22.86 -8.70
N PRO A 351 -6.51 22.72 -7.58
CA PRO A 351 -6.84 23.51 -6.39
C PRO A 351 -6.61 25.01 -6.63
N VAL A 352 -7.59 25.81 -6.25
CA VAL A 352 -7.49 27.27 -6.23
C VAL A 352 -7.23 27.72 -4.80
N ASN A 353 -6.09 28.37 -4.56
CA ASN A 353 -5.63 28.76 -3.23
C ASN A 353 -5.61 27.59 -2.21
N GLY A 354 -5.25 26.39 -2.69
CA GLY A 354 -5.18 25.19 -1.86
C GLY A 354 -6.54 24.53 -1.59
N ILE A 355 -7.63 25.06 -2.13
CA ILE A 355 -8.98 24.50 -1.99
C ILE A 355 -9.31 23.70 -3.27
N TRP A 356 -9.70 22.46 -3.10
CA TRP A 356 -10.10 21.56 -4.18
C TRP A 356 -11.60 21.61 -4.44
N GLY A 357 -11.98 21.49 -5.70
CA GLY A 357 -13.35 21.27 -6.16
C GLY A 357 -14.33 22.42 -5.85
N ASN A 358 -15.52 22.24 -6.33
CA ASN A 358 -16.60 23.21 -6.23
C ASN A 358 -17.80 22.63 -5.45
N PRO A 359 -18.51 23.44 -4.65
CA PRO A 359 -19.79 23.04 -4.06
C PRO A 359 -20.81 22.76 -5.17
N LEU A 360 -21.71 21.79 -4.92
CA LEU A 360 -22.88 21.60 -5.79
C LEU A 360 -23.77 22.84 -5.78
N ASP A 361 -24.33 23.16 -6.93
CA ASP A 361 -25.29 24.25 -7.04
C ASP A 361 -26.65 23.83 -6.48
N ARG A 362 -27.01 24.40 -5.32
CA ARG A 362 -28.29 24.13 -4.66
C ARG A 362 -29.49 24.62 -5.47
N GLY A 363 -29.31 25.64 -6.31
CA GLY A 363 -30.35 26.12 -7.22
C GLY A 363 -30.74 25.08 -8.27
N ASN A 364 -29.81 24.21 -8.63
CA ASN A 364 -29.99 23.12 -9.58
C ASN A 364 -30.20 21.74 -8.90
N ALA A 365 -30.47 21.68 -7.60
CA ALA A 365 -30.52 20.41 -6.86
C ALA A 365 -31.47 19.37 -7.48
N THR A 366 -32.66 19.78 -7.91
CA THR A 366 -33.64 18.89 -8.55
C THR A 366 -33.12 18.31 -9.86
N GLU A 367 -32.46 19.14 -10.69
CA GLU A 367 -31.88 18.69 -11.95
C GLU A 367 -30.66 17.77 -11.71
N ILE A 368 -29.85 18.05 -10.71
CA ILE A 368 -28.75 17.17 -10.26
C ILE A 368 -29.30 15.79 -9.89
N TYR A 369 -30.35 15.74 -9.08
CA TYR A 369 -30.98 14.48 -8.67
C TYR A 369 -31.58 13.73 -9.85
N LYS A 370 -32.28 14.46 -10.75
CA LYS A 370 -32.84 13.90 -11.98
C LYS A 370 -31.75 13.30 -12.87
N SER A 371 -30.71 14.06 -13.16
CA SER A 371 -29.61 13.64 -14.03
C SER A 371 -28.95 12.33 -13.58
N ILE A 372 -28.64 12.23 -12.28
CA ILE A 372 -28.02 11.03 -11.69
C ILE A 372 -29.01 9.85 -11.70
N THR A 373 -30.27 10.11 -11.38
CA THR A 373 -31.34 9.11 -11.36
C THR A 373 -31.60 8.55 -12.76
N ASP A 374 -31.67 9.41 -13.77
CA ASP A 374 -31.87 9.03 -15.18
C ASP A 374 -30.73 8.12 -15.67
N TYR A 375 -29.48 8.42 -15.29
CA TYR A 375 -28.36 7.55 -15.60
C TYR A 375 -28.55 6.14 -15.02
N ILE A 376 -28.93 6.04 -13.74
CA ILE A 376 -29.12 4.76 -13.06
C ILE A 376 -30.30 3.99 -13.66
N ILE A 377 -31.40 4.68 -13.98
CA ILE A 377 -32.57 4.08 -14.64
C ILE A 377 -32.22 3.59 -16.04
N TYR A 378 -31.50 4.40 -16.82
CA TYR A 378 -31.07 4.02 -18.17
C TYR A 378 -30.12 2.82 -18.14
N LEU A 379 -29.13 2.83 -17.23
CA LEU A 379 -28.22 1.72 -17.00
C LEU A 379 -28.98 0.43 -16.65
N LYS A 380 -29.97 0.50 -15.76
CA LYS A 380 -30.80 -0.64 -15.36
C LYS A 380 -31.62 -1.17 -16.55
N ASN A 381 -32.30 -0.29 -17.30
CA ASN A 381 -33.26 -0.70 -18.32
C ASN A 381 -32.61 -1.16 -19.62
N ASN A 382 -31.49 -0.53 -20.01
CA ASN A 382 -30.87 -0.77 -21.32
C ASN A 382 -29.61 -1.64 -21.24
N TYR A 383 -28.91 -1.63 -20.08
CA TYR A 383 -27.70 -2.41 -19.85
C TYR A 383 -27.89 -3.52 -18.80
N HIS A 384 -29.09 -3.62 -18.23
CA HIS A 384 -29.47 -4.64 -17.23
C HIS A 384 -28.55 -4.66 -15.99
N ALA A 385 -27.93 -3.52 -15.67
CA ALA A 385 -27.04 -3.38 -14.51
C ALA A 385 -27.69 -2.61 -13.38
N THR A 386 -27.68 -3.19 -12.18
CA THR A 386 -28.28 -2.62 -10.97
C THR A 386 -27.20 -1.98 -10.10
N VAL A 387 -27.40 -0.74 -9.70
CA VAL A 387 -26.49 -0.01 -8.80
C VAL A 387 -26.91 -0.25 -7.35
N SER A 388 -26.02 -0.82 -6.55
CA SER A 388 -26.24 -1.05 -5.11
C SER A 388 -26.08 0.22 -4.31
N PHE A 389 -25.00 0.98 -4.56
CA PHE A 389 -24.65 2.19 -3.84
C PHE A 389 -24.22 3.31 -4.79
N PHE A 390 -24.49 4.55 -4.38
CA PHE A 390 -24.02 5.76 -5.07
C PHE A 390 -23.26 6.69 -4.13
N SER A 391 -22.24 7.38 -4.65
CA SER A 391 -21.47 8.41 -3.96
C SER A 391 -20.89 9.46 -4.90
N PHE A 392 -20.48 10.59 -4.34
CA PHE A 392 -19.46 11.46 -4.95
C PHE A 392 -18.09 11.07 -4.39
N ASN A 393 -17.10 10.93 -5.29
CA ASN A 393 -15.73 10.58 -4.90
C ASN A 393 -15.10 11.70 -4.08
N GLU A 394 -14.57 11.38 -2.89
CA GLU A 394 -13.73 12.27 -2.06
C GLU A 394 -14.28 13.69 -1.90
N SER A 395 -15.58 13.81 -1.71
CA SER A 395 -16.21 15.13 -1.59
C SER A 395 -15.83 15.89 -0.31
N ASP A 396 -15.30 15.20 0.69
CA ASP A 396 -14.70 15.77 1.91
C ASP A 396 -13.43 16.57 1.61
N LEU A 397 -12.59 16.09 0.71
CA LEU A 397 -11.41 16.81 0.18
C LEU A 397 -11.78 17.76 -0.96
N GLY A 398 -12.82 17.41 -1.73
CA GLY A 398 -13.29 18.17 -2.85
C GLY A 398 -12.66 17.78 -4.18
N ILE A 399 -12.40 16.48 -4.38
CA ILE A 399 -11.94 16.01 -5.71
C ILE A 399 -13.09 16.17 -6.71
N ASN A 400 -13.10 17.33 -7.37
CA ASN A 400 -14.06 17.90 -8.33
C ASN A 400 -15.41 18.34 -7.73
N VAL A 401 -16.02 17.60 -6.83
CA VAL A 401 -17.18 18.02 -6.04
C VAL A 401 -16.75 18.17 -4.59
N ARG A 402 -17.01 19.35 -4.01
CA ARG A 402 -16.70 19.62 -2.60
C ARG A 402 -17.96 19.73 -1.78
N GLN A 403 -17.96 19.11 -0.61
CA GLN A 403 -19.04 19.17 0.36
C GLN A 403 -18.51 19.37 1.77
N THR A 404 -19.25 20.09 2.59
CA THR A 404 -19.17 19.99 4.05
C THR A 404 -19.96 18.76 4.50
N GLY A 405 -19.75 18.30 5.74
CA GLY A 405 -20.56 17.20 6.28
C GLY A 405 -22.06 17.51 6.33
N ALA A 406 -22.44 18.79 6.51
CA ALA A 406 -23.84 19.21 6.48
C ALA A 406 -24.42 19.15 5.05
N GLU A 407 -23.65 19.52 4.03
CA GLU A 407 -24.07 19.41 2.63
C GLU A 407 -24.16 17.96 2.19
N HIS A 408 -23.24 17.10 2.66
CA HIS A 408 -23.32 15.66 2.43
C HIS A 408 -24.59 15.06 3.05
N ASN A 409 -24.96 15.48 4.26
CA ASN A 409 -26.23 15.10 4.89
C ASN A 409 -27.44 15.51 4.05
N MET A 410 -27.48 16.76 3.57
CA MET A 410 -28.57 17.25 2.71
C MET A 410 -28.67 16.46 1.42
N LEU A 411 -27.53 16.17 0.77
CA LEU A 411 -27.47 15.35 -0.43
C LEU A 411 -28.03 13.95 -0.20
N ILE A 412 -27.60 13.27 0.88
CA ILE A 412 -28.08 11.92 1.22
C ILE A 412 -29.61 11.91 1.35
N LYS A 413 -30.20 12.91 2.03
CA LYS A 413 -31.64 13.04 2.15
C LYS A 413 -32.33 13.30 0.82
N GLY A 414 -31.89 14.33 0.10
CA GLY A 414 -32.53 14.76 -1.13
C GLY A 414 -32.42 13.72 -2.25
N LEU A 415 -31.21 13.28 -2.58
CA LEU A 415 -31.00 12.29 -3.64
C LEU A 415 -31.51 10.91 -3.25
N GLY A 416 -31.35 10.51 -1.98
CA GLY A 416 -31.89 9.24 -1.48
C GLY A 416 -33.42 9.18 -1.54
N ALA A 417 -34.11 10.26 -1.20
CA ALA A 417 -35.56 10.38 -1.36
C ALA A 417 -35.97 10.35 -2.84
N TYR A 418 -35.19 11.01 -3.71
CA TYR A 418 -35.43 11.04 -5.14
C TYR A 418 -35.28 9.65 -5.77
N PHE A 419 -34.24 8.89 -5.42
CA PHE A 419 -34.11 7.48 -5.82
C PHE A 419 -35.33 6.65 -5.42
N LYS A 420 -35.75 6.76 -4.16
CA LYS A 420 -36.90 6.02 -3.63
C LYS A 420 -38.19 6.36 -4.37
N SER A 421 -38.46 7.63 -4.66
CA SER A 421 -39.65 8.07 -5.38
C SER A 421 -39.71 7.59 -6.83
N HIS A 422 -38.54 7.28 -7.43
CA HIS A 422 -38.42 6.73 -8.78
C HIS A 422 -38.24 5.20 -8.80
N GLY A 423 -38.52 4.52 -7.69
CA GLY A 423 -38.50 3.04 -7.62
C GLY A 423 -37.10 2.41 -7.67
N LEU A 424 -36.04 3.17 -7.37
CA LEU A 424 -34.69 2.65 -7.26
C LEU A 424 -34.42 2.10 -5.85
N SER A 425 -33.77 0.93 -5.81
CA SER A 425 -33.27 0.34 -4.56
C SER A 425 -31.89 0.85 -4.16
N THR A 426 -31.25 1.65 -5.02
CA THR A 426 -29.93 2.24 -4.80
C THR A 426 -29.89 3.04 -3.50
N LYS A 427 -28.89 2.81 -2.67
CA LYS A 427 -28.63 3.53 -1.43
C LYS A 427 -27.42 4.43 -1.56
N MET A 428 -27.30 5.40 -0.66
CA MET A 428 -26.16 6.30 -0.59
C MET A 428 -25.02 5.68 0.22
N LEU A 429 -23.77 5.90 -0.20
CA LEU A 429 -22.63 5.72 0.69
C LEU A 429 -22.55 6.91 1.65
N LEU A 430 -22.38 6.64 2.94
CA LEU A 430 -22.03 7.64 3.93
C LEU A 430 -20.51 7.80 3.92
N GLY A 431 -20.04 8.92 3.43
CA GLY A 431 -18.63 9.24 3.27
C GLY A 431 -18.14 9.05 1.84
N ASP A 432 -17.44 7.97 1.52
CA ASP A 432 -16.55 7.82 0.37
C ASP A 432 -15.39 8.83 0.47
N ASN A 433 -14.91 8.98 1.71
CA ASN A 433 -13.95 10.00 2.11
C ASN A 433 -12.57 9.72 1.57
N SER A 434 -11.83 10.79 1.27
CA SER A 434 -10.47 10.79 0.71
C SER A 434 -9.45 9.97 1.52
N ASP A 435 -9.63 9.89 2.83
CA ASP A 435 -8.84 9.02 3.71
C ASP A 435 -9.52 8.83 5.08
N ALA A 436 -8.90 8.00 5.93
CA ALA A 436 -9.46 7.69 7.22
C ALA A 436 -9.42 8.86 8.22
N THR A 437 -8.61 9.89 8.01
CA THR A 437 -8.43 11.01 8.96
C THR A 437 -9.64 11.94 8.99
N SER A 438 -10.42 11.99 7.91
CA SER A 438 -11.57 12.88 7.75
C SER A 438 -12.90 12.32 8.31
N TYR A 439 -12.84 11.36 9.22
CA TYR A 439 -14.00 10.66 9.79
C TYR A 439 -15.11 11.57 10.37
N ARG A 440 -14.77 12.81 10.77
CA ARG A 440 -15.79 13.76 11.29
C ARG A 440 -16.76 14.25 10.21
N PHE A 441 -16.39 14.14 8.94
CA PHE A 441 -17.24 14.52 7.81
C PHE A 441 -18.59 13.79 7.81
N ILE A 442 -18.61 12.52 8.25
CA ILE A 442 -19.85 11.72 8.23
C ILE A 442 -20.80 11.99 9.39
N TYR A 443 -20.38 12.66 10.46
CA TYR A 443 -21.16 12.81 11.69
C TYR A 443 -22.51 13.53 11.50
N PRO A 444 -22.65 14.60 10.69
CA PRO A 444 -23.94 15.23 10.48
C PRO A 444 -25.02 14.26 9.95
N ALA A 445 -24.68 13.45 8.94
CA ALA A 445 -25.62 12.48 8.37
C ALA A 445 -25.79 11.24 9.27
N MET A 446 -24.75 10.84 9.99
CA MET A 446 -24.80 9.75 10.96
C MET A 446 -25.76 10.03 12.10
N ASN A 447 -25.93 11.30 12.49
CA ASN A 447 -26.80 11.73 13.58
C ASN A 447 -28.18 12.22 13.12
N ASP A 448 -28.50 12.11 11.82
CA ASP A 448 -29.80 12.53 11.26
C ASP A 448 -30.66 11.30 10.91
N PRO A 449 -31.76 11.04 11.67
CA PRO A 449 -32.63 9.90 11.43
C PRO A 449 -33.25 9.87 10.03
N GLU A 450 -33.46 11.03 9.40
CA GLU A 450 -33.99 11.12 8.05
C GLU A 450 -32.93 10.64 7.02
N ALA A 451 -31.67 11.01 7.20
CA ALA A 451 -30.59 10.54 6.33
C ALA A 451 -30.33 9.03 6.49
N MET A 452 -30.41 8.50 7.71
CA MET A 452 -30.09 7.10 8.01
C MET A 452 -30.93 6.10 7.20
N GLN A 453 -32.17 6.43 6.81
CA GLN A 453 -33.00 5.54 5.98
C GLN A 453 -32.49 5.38 4.55
N TYR A 454 -31.67 6.31 4.04
CA TYR A 454 -31.09 6.28 2.71
C TYR A 454 -29.64 5.77 2.68
N ILE A 455 -28.96 5.72 3.82
CA ILE A 455 -27.60 5.21 3.95
C ILE A 455 -27.58 3.69 3.78
N GLY A 456 -26.78 3.20 2.84
CA GLY A 456 -26.57 1.78 2.59
C GLY A 456 -25.33 1.22 3.26
N ALA A 457 -24.23 1.97 3.25
CA ALA A 457 -22.96 1.60 3.86
C ALA A 457 -22.17 2.84 4.31
N VAL A 458 -21.23 2.66 5.23
CA VAL A 458 -20.21 3.65 5.59
C VAL A 458 -18.99 3.42 4.72
N SER A 459 -18.31 4.48 4.25
CA SER A 459 -17.21 4.32 3.31
C SER A 459 -16.09 5.35 3.51
N PHE A 460 -14.84 4.89 3.33
CA PHE A 460 -13.63 5.71 3.29
C PHE A 460 -12.57 5.07 2.39
N HIS A 461 -11.51 5.84 2.07
CA HIS A 461 -10.34 5.39 1.33
C HIS A 461 -9.15 5.14 2.28
N SER A 462 -8.23 4.27 1.89
CA SER A 462 -7.12 3.87 2.76
C SER A 462 -5.81 4.62 2.53
N TRP A 463 -5.84 5.79 1.89
CA TRP A 463 -4.61 6.52 1.53
C TRP A 463 -3.80 7.00 2.73
N ARG A 464 -4.47 7.37 3.83
CA ARG A 464 -3.86 7.90 5.07
C ARG A 464 -4.67 7.49 6.29
N GLY A 465 -4.14 7.78 7.50
CA GLY A 465 -4.86 7.55 8.75
C GLY A 465 -4.85 6.08 9.19
N TRP A 466 -3.72 5.41 9.02
CA TRP A 466 -3.59 3.97 9.28
C TRP A 466 -3.40 3.59 10.75
N ASP A 467 -3.31 4.56 11.65
CA ASP A 467 -3.22 4.26 13.06
C ASP A 467 -4.53 3.64 13.58
N LYS A 468 -4.39 2.80 14.61
CA LYS A 468 -5.52 2.02 15.13
C LYS A 468 -6.66 2.91 15.61
N ALA A 469 -6.36 4.00 16.31
CA ALA A 469 -7.37 4.87 16.89
C ALA A 469 -8.22 5.58 15.82
N THR A 470 -7.60 6.00 14.70
CA THR A 470 -8.30 6.56 13.54
C THR A 470 -9.19 5.51 12.86
N LEU A 471 -8.68 4.32 12.60
CA LEU A 471 -9.44 3.23 11.97
C LEU A 471 -10.62 2.76 12.83
N GLU A 472 -10.48 2.75 14.15
CA GLU A 472 -11.57 2.41 15.10
C GLU A 472 -12.72 3.41 15.07
N LYS A 473 -12.54 4.66 14.59
CA LYS A 473 -13.66 5.61 14.39
C LYS A 473 -14.60 5.13 13.29
N TRP A 474 -14.08 4.58 12.22
CA TRP A 474 -14.85 4.03 11.11
C TRP A 474 -15.57 2.73 11.50
N ASP A 475 -14.87 1.85 12.23
CA ASP A 475 -15.47 0.66 12.83
C ASP A 475 -16.66 1.01 13.74
N SER A 476 -16.47 1.99 14.61
CA SER A 476 -17.49 2.47 15.54
C SER A 476 -18.69 3.07 14.79
N ALA A 477 -18.46 3.88 13.74
CA ALA A 477 -19.54 4.47 12.94
C ALA A 477 -20.39 3.38 12.27
N ALA A 478 -19.76 2.39 11.63
CA ALA A 478 -20.47 1.28 11.00
C ALA A 478 -21.23 0.43 12.02
N THR A 479 -20.67 0.22 13.21
CA THR A 479 -21.30 -0.53 14.31
C THR A 479 -22.53 0.19 14.86
N VAL A 480 -22.43 1.49 15.16
CA VAL A 480 -23.54 2.30 15.68
C VAL A 480 -24.70 2.38 14.68
N LEU A 481 -24.37 2.53 13.39
CA LEU A 481 -25.38 2.60 12.34
C LEU A 481 -25.96 1.23 11.94
N HIS A 482 -25.40 0.12 12.43
CA HIS A 482 -25.69 -1.23 11.95
C HIS A 482 -25.59 -1.35 10.41
N LYS A 483 -24.58 -0.70 9.82
CA LYS A 483 -24.35 -0.70 8.37
C LYS A 483 -23.02 -1.40 8.03
N PRO A 484 -22.91 -2.00 6.84
CA PRO A 484 -21.62 -2.45 6.35
C PRO A 484 -20.64 -1.29 6.19
N LEU A 485 -19.35 -1.60 6.32
CA LEU A 485 -18.27 -0.67 6.05
C LEU A 485 -17.57 -1.08 4.76
N ILE A 486 -17.23 -0.12 3.91
CA ILE A 486 -16.55 -0.33 2.64
C ILE A 486 -15.26 0.50 2.63
N VAL A 487 -14.14 -0.12 2.29
CA VAL A 487 -12.94 0.61 1.89
C VAL A 487 -13.02 0.77 0.37
N ALA A 488 -13.51 1.94 -0.09
CA ALA A 488 -13.88 2.14 -1.49
C ALA A 488 -12.69 2.39 -2.42
N GLU A 489 -11.55 2.81 -1.87
CA GLU A 489 -10.25 2.81 -2.56
C GLU A 489 -9.18 2.27 -1.61
N GLY A 490 -8.64 1.12 -1.98
CA GLY A 490 -7.55 0.46 -1.26
C GLY A 490 -6.23 0.67 -1.98
N SER A 491 -5.26 1.24 -1.33
CA SER A 491 -3.82 1.27 -1.59
C SER A 491 -3.12 2.07 -0.48
N ILE A 492 -1.81 2.34 -0.62
CA ILE A 492 -0.97 2.97 0.42
C ILE A 492 -0.35 4.30 0.00
N ASP A 493 -0.51 4.74 -1.25
CA ASP A 493 0.12 5.97 -1.74
C ASP A 493 -0.70 6.58 -2.87
N ALA A 494 -1.40 7.68 -2.59
CA ALA A 494 -2.23 8.38 -3.56
C ALA A 494 -1.42 9.09 -4.67
N ALA A 495 -0.11 9.23 -4.51
CA ALA A 495 0.78 9.87 -5.48
C ALA A 495 1.56 8.87 -6.36
N ALA A 496 1.42 7.54 -6.13
CA ALA A 496 2.24 6.52 -6.79
C ALA A 496 2.10 6.49 -8.33
N TRP A 497 1.02 7.03 -8.87
CA TRP A 497 0.85 7.21 -10.33
C TRP A 497 1.95 8.10 -10.96
N ASN A 498 2.63 8.94 -10.18
CA ASN A 498 3.76 9.77 -10.67
C ASN A 498 5.07 8.96 -10.83
N TYR A 499 5.19 7.80 -10.16
CA TYR A 499 6.36 6.93 -10.14
C TYR A 499 5.95 5.44 -10.17
N PRO A 500 5.24 5.04 -11.21
CA PRO A 500 4.49 3.77 -11.21
C PRO A 500 5.38 2.51 -11.18
N ALA A 501 6.67 2.59 -11.47
CA ALA A 501 7.59 1.46 -11.33
C ALA A 501 7.66 0.92 -9.87
N ILE A 502 7.20 1.71 -8.87
CA ILE A 502 7.09 1.26 -7.47
C ILE A 502 6.11 0.09 -7.30
N PHE A 503 5.15 -0.05 -8.20
CA PHE A 503 4.16 -1.13 -8.14
C PHE A 503 4.74 -2.52 -8.40
N GLU A 504 5.94 -2.60 -8.95
CA GLU A 504 6.69 -3.85 -9.13
C GLU A 504 7.53 -4.22 -7.89
N GLU A 505 7.66 -3.30 -6.91
CA GLU A 505 8.49 -3.53 -5.72
C GLU A 505 7.84 -4.48 -4.72
N PRO A 506 8.56 -5.53 -4.28
CA PRO A 506 8.08 -6.45 -3.25
C PRO A 506 7.78 -5.77 -1.91
N SER A 507 8.53 -4.72 -1.55
CA SER A 507 8.30 -3.94 -0.33
C SER A 507 6.98 -3.18 -0.38
N TYR A 508 6.64 -2.57 -1.53
CA TYR A 508 5.34 -1.93 -1.73
C TYR A 508 4.19 -2.95 -1.63
N ALA A 509 4.33 -4.09 -2.33
CA ALA A 509 3.34 -5.16 -2.29
C ALA A 509 3.10 -5.72 -0.88
N LEU A 510 4.17 -5.86 -0.08
CA LEU A 510 4.07 -6.32 1.30
C LEU A 510 3.41 -5.30 2.22
N GLN A 511 3.73 -4.01 2.07
CA GLN A 511 3.11 -2.92 2.84
C GLN A 511 1.62 -2.79 2.52
N GLU A 512 1.24 -2.86 1.24
CA GLU A 512 -0.15 -2.75 0.79
C GLU A 512 -1.01 -3.88 1.36
N ILE A 513 -0.56 -5.14 1.25
CA ILE A 513 -1.32 -6.26 1.81
C ILE A 513 -1.30 -6.28 3.34
N ASN A 514 -0.26 -5.76 3.97
CA ASN A 514 -0.20 -5.57 5.42
C ASN A 514 -1.29 -4.60 5.90
N LEU A 515 -1.49 -3.49 5.19
CA LEU A 515 -2.59 -2.58 5.48
C LEU A 515 -3.94 -3.28 5.33
N TYR A 516 -4.17 -4.08 4.28
CA TYR A 516 -5.44 -4.76 4.08
C TYR A 516 -5.76 -5.77 5.18
N VAL A 517 -4.77 -6.52 5.65
CA VAL A 517 -4.94 -7.43 6.79
C VAL A 517 -5.27 -6.65 8.07
N ARG A 518 -4.67 -5.48 8.29
CA ARG A 518 -5.00 -4.60 9.42
C ARG A 518 -6.42 -4.02 9.30
N LEU A 519 -6.84 -3.61 8.09
CA LEU A 519 -8.21 -3.15 7.83
C LEU A 519 -9.25 -4.26 8.12
N LEU A 520 -8.97 -5.50 7.71
CA LEU A 520 -9.82 -6.65 8.03
C LEU A 520 -9.94 -6.88 9.54
N SER A 521 -8.85 -6.73 10.29
CA SER A 521 -8.83 -6.93 11.73
C SER A 521 -9.49 -5.81 12.52
N ILE A 522 -9.28 -4.54 12.12
CA ILE A 522 -9.72 -3.36 12.88
C ILE A 522 -11.08 -2.87 12.38
N CYS A 523 -11.21 -2.67 11.07
CA CYS A 523 -12.41 -2.05 10.48
C CYS A 523 -13.49 -3.07 10.11
N GLN A 524 -13.17 -4.36 10.02
CA GLN A 524 -14.10 -5.43 9.63
C GLN A 524 -14.97 -5.04 8.40
N PRO A 525 -14.36 -4.67 7.25
CA PRO A 525 -15.11 -4.19 6.11
C PRO A 525 -15.88 -5.31 5.41
N LEU A 526 -17.00 -4.95 4.76
CA LEU A 526 -17.71 -5.82 3.83
C LEU A 526 -16.84 -6.18 2.62
N THR A 527 -16.11 -5.19 2.13
CA THR A 527 -15.17 -5.33 1.00
C THR A 527 -14.07 -4.27 1.08
N ILE A 528 -12.92 -4.59 0.49
CA ILE A 528 -11.84 -3.66 0.17
C ILE A 528 -11.75 -3.62 -1.33
N LEU A 529 -11.90 -2.44 -1.94
CA LEU A 529 -11.83 -2.24 -3.39
C LEU A 529 -10.46 -1.70 -3.77
N GLN A 530 -9.66 -2.52 -4.44
CA GLN A 530 -8.36 -2.09 -4.96
C GLN A 530 -8.49 -0.87 -5.86
N TRP A 531 -7.67 0.13 -5.64
CA TRP A 531 -7.43 1.21 -6.58
C TRP A 531 -6.17 0.93 -7.41
N GLN A 532 -6.25 0.45 -8.69
CA GLN A 532 -7.40 -0.01 -9.49
C GLN A 532 -7.15 -1.42 -10.04
N LEU A 533 -8.18 -2.05 -10.59
CA LEU A 533 -8.05 -3.26 -11.41
C LEU A 533 -8.07 -2.90 -12.93
N THR A 534 -7.45 -1.76 -13.27
CA THR A 534 -7.22 -1.22 -14.62
C THR A 534 -5.73 -0.97 -14.82
N SER A 535 -5.34 -0.28 -15.88
CA SER A 535 -3.93 0.03 -16.14
C SER A 535 -3.34 1.08 -15.18
N ASP A 536 -4.19 1.94 -14.60
CA ASP A 536 -3.77 2.85 -13.54
C ASP A 536 -3.67 2.10 -12.21
N TYR A 537 -2.58 2.24 -11.46
CA TYR A 537 -2.28 1.41 -10.28
C TYR A 537 -2.35 -0.11 -10.52
N SER A 538 -2.08 -0.53 -11.77
CA SER A 538 -2.23 -1.93 -12.18
C SER A 538 -1.53 -2.91 -11.25
N PRO A 539 -2.15 -4.06 -10.93
CA PRO A 539 -1.46 -5.18 -10.30
C PRO A 539 -0.60 -5.99 -11.27
N LEU A 540 -0.63 -5.63 -12.58
CA LEU A 540 0.17 -6.25 -13.63
C LEU A 540 1.20 -5.27 -14.15
N ALA A 541 2.28 -5.77 -14.72
CA ALA A 541 3.30 -5.02 -15.45
C ALA A 541 3.49 -5.59 -16.87
N GLY A 542 4.25 -4.90 -17.71
CA GLY A 542 4.45 -5.28 -19.11
C GLY A 542 3.37 -4.74 -20.05
N ALA A 543 3.51 -5.02 -21.35
CA ALA A 543 2.61 -4.58 -22.43
C ALA A 543 2.37 -3.06 -22.47
N GLY A 544 3.39 -2.27 -22.15
CA GLY A 544 3.34 -0.80 -22.10
C GLY A 544 2.84 -0.23 -20.77
N ILE A 545 2.42 -1.06 -19.82
CA ILE A 545 2.03 -0.63 -18.49
C ILE A 545 3.27 -0.13 -17.75
N PHE A 546 3.18 1.07 -17.16
CA PHE A 546 4.29 1.74 -16.47
C PHE A 546 5.54 1.97 -17.34
N GLY A 547 5.38 1.96 -18.67
CA GLY A 547 6.51 2.04 -19.62
C GLY A 547 7.30 0.75 -19.75
N ASN A 548 6.86 -0.34 -19.13
CA ASN A 548 7.46 -1.66 -19.26
C ASN A 548 6.91 -2.35 -20.53
N ASN A 549 7.78 -2.64 -21.50
CA ASN A 549 7.42 -3.25 -22.78
C ASN A 549 7.59 -4.78 -22.81
N ASP A 550 7.85 -5.41 -21.67
CA ASP A 550 7.89 -6.87 -21.57
C ASP A 550 6.49 -7.47 -21.83
N THR A 551 6.41 -8.78 -21.90
CA THR A 551 5.12 -9.48 -21.96
C THR A 551 4.31 -9.16 -20.70
N LEU A 552 2.99 -8.98 -20.83
CA LEU A 552 2.08 -8.76 -19.70
C LEU A 552 2.25 -9.88 -18.65
N HIS A 553 2.52 -9.51 -17.42
CA HIS A 553 2.76 -10.45 -16.32
C HIS A 553 2.23 -9.93 -14.98
N PRO A 554 1.83 -10.84 -14.07
CA PRO A 554 1.39 -10.46 -12.72
C PRO A 554 2.57 -10.10 -11.84
N THR A 555 2.44 -8.99 -11.09
CA THR A 555 3.38 -8.59 -10.02
C THR A 555 3.08 -9.34 -8.72
N GLN A 556 3.91 -9.14 -7.68
CA GLN A 556 3.60 -9.66 -6.35
C GLN A 556 2.27 -9.10 -5.81
N ARG A 557 1.89 -7.86 -6.16
CA ARG A 557 0.61 -7.25 -5.77
C ARG A 557 -0.58 -8.08 -6.29
N PHE A 558 -0.54 -8.49 -7.57
CA PHE A 558 -1.58 -9.36 -8.12
C PHE A 558 -1.76 -10.65 -7.32
N TRP A 559 -0.65 -11.30 -6.96
CA TRP A 559 -0.70 -12.55 -6.21
C TRP A 559 -1.22 -12.36 -4.78
N ASN A 560 -0.88 -11.25 -4.13
CA ASN A 560 -1.45 -10.86 -2.85
C ASN A 560 -2.97 -10.67 -2.95
N PHE A 561 -3.43 -9.94 -3.97
CA PHE A 561 -4.85 -9.69 -4.18
C PHE A 561 -5.61 -10.97 -4.52
N LYS A 562 -5.07 -11.82 -5.40
CA LYS A 562 -5.64 -13.12 -5.74
C LYS A 562 -5.76 -14.01 -4.51
N GLN A 563 -4.74 -14.01 -3.66
CA GLN A 563 -4.74 -14.78 -2.42
C GLN A 563 -5.79 -14.26 -1.43
N LEU A 564 -5.92 -12.95 -1.26
CA LEU A 564 -6.97 -12.35 -0.44
C LEU A 564 -8.36 -12.59 -1.02
N ALA A 565 -8.53 -12.43 -2.34
CA ALA A 565 -9.77 -12.67 -3.07
C ALA A 565 -10.21 -14.15 -3.07
N SER A 566 -9.31 -15.08 -2.74
CA SER A 566 -9.65 -16.51 -2.59
C SER A 566 -10.40 -16.82 -1.29
N THR A 567 -10.52 -15.87 -0.38
CA THR A 567 -11.32 -15.99 0.85
C THR A 567 -12.76 -16.34 0.51
N PRO A 568 -13.34 -17.37 1.12
CA PRO A 568 -14.76 -17.69 0.91
C PRO A 568 -15.66 -16.50 1.28
N ARG A 569 -16.66 -16.22 0.44
CA ARG A 569 -17.56 -15.08 0.61
C ARG A 569 -18.47 -15.23 1.83
N GLY A 570 -18.79 -14.11 2.47
CA GLY A 570 -19.74 -14.03 3.57
C GLY A 570 -19.26 -14.68 4.86
N LEU A 571 -17.94 -14.77 5.07
CA LEU A 571 -17.38 -15.11 6.37
C LEU A 571 -17.42 -13.89 7.29
N PHE A 572 -17.58 -14.13 8.59
CA PHE A 572 -17.63 -13.09 9.60
C PHE A 572 -16.25 -12.83 10.19
N ALA A 573 -15.94 -11.58 10.49
CA ALA A 573 -14.73 -11.23 11.21
C ALA A 573 -14.70 -11.94 12.57
N MET A 574 -13.54 -12.48 12.95
CA MET A 574 -13.33 -13.14 14.23
C MET A 574 -12.09 -12.55 14.92
N PRO A 575 -12.15 -12.30 16.23
CA PRO A 575 -10.96 -11.82 16.94
C PRO A 575 -9.82 -12.83 16.86
N VAL A 576 -8.65 -12.36 16.47
CA VAL A 576 -7.39 -13.08 16.56
C VAL A 576 -6.35 -12.18 17.22
N SER A 577 -5.73 -12.63 18.29
CA SER A 577 -4.69 -11.89 19.00
C SER A 577 -3.33 -12.53 18.84
N GLN A 578 -2.30 -11.68 18.74
CA GLN A 578 -0.88 -12.02 18.73
C GLN A 578 -0.10 -10.85 19.33
N GLU A 579 1.12 -11.08 19.82
CA GLU A 579 1.87 -10.09 20.61
C GLU A 579 3.02 -9.43 19.84
N ARG A 580 3.27 -9.86 18.59
CA ARG A 580 4.42 -9.40 17.82
C ARG A 580 4.09 -8.14 17.02
N THR A 581 4.99 -7.18 17.01
CA THR A 581 4.84 -5.91 16.28
C THR A 581 5.17 -6.03 14.78
N ASP A 582 5.98 -7.04 14.42
CA ASP A 582 6.38 -7.35 13.05
C ASP A 582 5.38 -8.25 12.30
N ILE A 583 4.23 -8.59 12.92
CA ILE A 583 3.18 -9.42 12.33
C ILE A 583 1.83 -8.71 12.38
N SER A 584 1.09 -8.78 11.28
CA SER A 584 -0.33 -8.44 11.25
C SER A 584 -1.16 -9.69 10.97
N SER A 585 -2.34 -9.79 11.58
CA SER A 585 -3.23 -10.93 11.37
C SER A 585 -4.70 -10.53 11.39
N ALA A 586 -5.50 -11.24 10.59
CA ALA A 586 -6.95 -11.15 10.57
C ALA A 586 -7.54 -12.56 10.44
N ALA A 587 -8.67 -12.80 11.08
CA ALA A 587 -9.37 -14.06 10.97
C ALA A 587 -10.83 -13.83 10.56
N LEU A 588 -11.32 -14.70 9.69
CA LEU A 588 -12.68 -14.71 9.19
C LEU A 588 -13.23 -16.13 9.33
N GLY A 589 -14.51 -16.27 9.67
CA GLY A 589 -15.09 -17.60 9.78
C GLY A 589 -16.61 -17.61 9.84
N ASP A 590 -17.16 -18.80 9.66
CA ASP A 590 -18.58 -19.09 9.82
C ASP A 590 -18.74 -20.40 10.61
N ASN A 591 -19.19 -20.27 11.84
CA ASN A 591 -19.35 -21.41 12.75
C ASN A 591 -20.39 -22.44 12.24
N ARG A 592 -21.43 -21.98 11.51
CA ARG A 592 -22.45 -22.87 10.95
C ARG A 592 -21.88 -23.68 9.78
N LYS A 593 -21.14 -23.01 8.88
CA LYS A 593 -20.48 -23.67 7.73
C LYS A 593 -19.24 -24.44 8.14
N GLY A 594 -18.62 -24.11 9.29
CA GLY A 594 -17.36 -24.71 9.73
C GLY A 594 -16.15 -24.28 8.90
N ILE A 595 -16.23 -23.10 8.29
CA ILE A 595 -15.17 -22.55 7.44
C ILE A 595 -14.47 -21.44 8.21
N TYR A 596 -13.14 -21.48 8.23
CA TYR A 596 -12.29 -20.49 8.89
C TYR A 596 -11.13 -20.14 7.97
N THR A 597 -10.80 -18.88 7.89
CA THR A 597 -9.67 -18.34 7.11
C THR A 597 -8.85 -17.42 8.02
N ILE A 598 -7.55 -17.60 8.05
CA ILE A 598 -6.63 -16.75 8.80
C ILE A 598 -5.62 -16.16 7.83
N HIS A 599 -5.54 -14.84 7.77
CA HIS A 599 -4.58 -14.07 7.00
C HIS A 599 -3.48 -13.54 7.91
N ILE A 600 -2.22 -13.73 7.52
CA ILE A 600 -1.06 -13.33 8.31
C ILE A 600 -0.06 -12.66 7.38
N VAL A 601 0.37 -11.45 7.71
CA VAL A 601 1.51 -10.79 7.08
C VAL A 601 2.65 -10.78 8.07
N ASN A 602 3.74 -11.43 7.70
CA ASN A 602 5.00 -11.41 8.45
C ASN A 602 5.95 -10.40 7.82
N ASN A 603 6.21 -9.29 8.49
CA ASN A 603 7.19 -8.28 8.08
C ASN A 603 8.59 -8.54 8.69
N GLY A 604 8.75 -9.65 9.41
CA GLY A 604 9.97 -10.07 10.09
C GLY A 604 10.63 -11.30 9.46
N ALA A 605 11.57 -11.88 10.22
CA ALA A 605 12.24 -13.12 9.86
C ALA A 605 11.29 -14.32 9.87
N SER A 606 11.72 -15.41 9.22
CA SER A 606 11.01 -16.69 9.27
C SER A 606 10.98 -17.26 10.69
N ARG A 607 9.89 -17.93 11.03
CA ARG A 607 9.71 -18.49 12.39
C ARG A 607 8.69 -19.61 12.44
N ASN A 608 8.73 -20.38 13.53
CA ASN A 608 7.65 -21.31 13.83
C ASN A 608 6.41 -20.54 14.33
N ALA A 609 5.24 -21.01 13.94
CA ALA A 609 3.98 -20.40 14.31
C ALA A 609 2.95 -21.43 14.78
N VAL A 610 2.04 -21.00 15.65
CA VAL A 610 0.93 -21.81 16.10
C VAL A 610 -0.36 -20.99 16.15
N ILE A 611 -1.42 -21.51 15.53
CA ILE A 611 -2.79 -21.02 15.74
C ILE A 611 -3.43 -21.89 16.81
N THR A 612 -4.12 -21.28 17.77
CA THR A 612 -4.88 -21.93 18.84
C THR A 612 -6.34 -21.46 18.79
N GLY A 613 -7.27 -22.21 19.39
CA GLY A 613 -8.69 -21.84 19.43
C GLY A 613 -9.49 -22.28 18.21
N LEU A 614 -8.93 -23.13 17.35
CA LEU A 614 -9.66 -23.73 16.24
C LEU A 614 -10.69 -24.74 16.79
N PRO A 615 -11.93 -24.78 16.25
CA PRO A 615 -12.94 -25.75 16.66
C PRO A 615 -12.49 -27.19 16.41
N SER A 616 -12.96 -28.13 17.23
CA SER A 616 -12.59 -29.56 17.16
C SER A 616 -12.94 -30.23 15.82
N LYS A 617 -13.95 -29.72 15.10
CA LYS A 617 -14.35 -30.19 13.76
C LYS A 617 -13.34 -29.84 12.67
N VAL A 618 -12.41 -28.89 12.90
CA VAL A 618 -11.37 -28.52 11.93
C VAL A 618 -10.20 -29.47 12.10
N SER A 619 -9.97 -30.34 11.13
CA SER A 619 -8.89 -31.34 11.15
C SER A 619 -7.61 -30.87 10.43
N SER A 620 -7.75 -29.97 9.45
CA SER A 620 -6.61 -29.44 8.69
C SER A 620 -6.90 -28.07 8.07
N LEU A 621 -5.83 -27.35 7.73
CA LEU A 621 -5.86 -26.06 7.03
C LEU A 621 -5.02 -26.14 5.76
N ASN A 622 -5.56 -25.74 4.61
CA ASN A 622 -4.75 -25.46 3.43
C ASN A 622 -3.97 -24.17 3.65
N ILE A 623 -2.71 -24.15 3.28
CA ILE A 623 -1.82 -23.00 3.41
C ILE A 623 -1.40 -22.47 2.04
N TYR A 624 -1.44 -21.15 1.86
CA TYR A 624 -1.00 -20.44 0.66
C TYR A 624 -0.06 -19.31 1.08
N VAL A 625 1.01 -19.11 0.30
CA VAL A 625 2.05 -18.11 0.62
C VAL A 625 2.38 -17.29 -0.62
N THR A 626 2.37 -15.96 -0.47
CA THR A 626 2.88 -15.00 -1.45
C THR A 626 4.04 -14.19 -0.85
N GLY A 627 5.09 -14.00 -1.63
CA GLY A 627 6.28 -13.20 -1.30
C GLY A 627 7.11 -12.98 -2.56
N LYS A 628 8.28 -12.33 -2.44
CA LYS A 628 9.15 -11.96 -3.56
C LYS A 628 9.34 -13.10 -4.60
N ASN A 629 9.51 -14.34 -4.14
CA ASN A 629 9.77 -15.53 -4.98
C ASN A 629 8.64 -16.56 -4.92
N ARG A 630 7.44 -16.18 -4.48
CA ARG A 630 6.31 -17.09 -4.30
C ARG A 630 5.01 -16.44 -4.73
N SER A 631 4.33 -17.05 -5.68
CA SER A 631 3.11 -16.56 -6.32
C SER A 631 1.91 -17.37 -5.83
N MET A 632 1.35 -17.05 -4.65
CA MET A 632 0.25 -17.79 -4.00
C MET A 632 0.53 -19.30 -3.95
N LYS A 633 1.77 -19.67 -3.60
CA LYS A 633 2.21 -21.06 -3.59
C LYS A 633 1.45 -21.85 -2.53
N LYS A 634 0.78 -22.93 -2.96
CA LYS A 634 0.14 -23.87 -2.05
C LYS A 634 1.20 -24.71 -1.35
N GLY A 635 1.17 -24.74 -0.02
CA GLY A 635 2.02 -25.59 0.82
C GLY A 635 1.32 -26.90 1.20
N THR A 636 2.04 -27.74 1.97
CA THR A 636 1.48 -28.94 2.59
C THR A 636 0.38 -28.55 3.57
N PRO A 637 -0.80 -29.19 3.54
CA PRO A 637 -1.87 -28.89 4.51
C PRO A 637 -1.40 -29.05 5.94
N VAL A 638 -1.74 -28.07 6.78
CA VAL A 638 -1.38 -28.03 8.18
C VAL A 638 -2.39 -28.84 8.99
N ARG A 639 -1.94 -29.88 9.68
CA ARG A 639 -2.80 -30.69 10.56
C ARG A 639 -3.21 -29.89 11.80
N VAL A 640 -4.48 -30.05 12.19
CA VAL A 640 -5.02 -29.48 13.44
C VAL A 640 -5.18 -30.61 14.47
N VAL A 641 -4.57 -30.44 15.64
CA VAL A 641 -4.63 -31.39 16.75
C VAL A 641 -5.04 -30.63 18.01
N ASN A 642 -6.13 -31.04 18.64
CA ASN A 642 -6.67 -30.40 19.85
C ASN A 642 -6.84 -28.88 19.70
N GLY A 643 -7.40 -28.45 18.55
CA GLY A 643 -7.62 -27.03 18.25
C GLY A 643 -6.35 -26.22 17.96
N LYS A 644 -5.22 -26.88 17.72
CA LYS A 644 -3.92 -26.25 17.45
C LYS A 644 -3.39 -26.64 16.08
N ALA A 645 -2.97 -25.66 15.30
CA ALA A 645 -2.28 -25.81 14.02
C ALA A 645 -0.85 -25.25 14.15
N ARG A 646 0.17 -26.09 13.86
CA ARG A 646 1.59 -25.69 13.88
C ARG A 646 2.14 -25.66 12.47
N PHE A 647 2.81 -24.58 12.08
CA PHE A 647 3.36 -24.39 10.75
C PHE A 647 4.59 -23.49 10.78
N HIS A 648 5.30 -23.44 9.67
CA HIS A 648 6.38 -22.47 9.45
C HIS A 648 5.80 -21.22 8.79
N LEU A 649 6.17 -20.06 9.33
CA LEU A 649 5.82 -18.75 8.80
C LEU A 649 7.05 -18.15 8.12
N ASP A 650 7.02 -18.02 6.80
CA ASP A 650 8.16 -17.53 6.03
C ASP A 650 8.41 -16.03 6.25
N ALA A 651 9.65 -15.61 6.02
CA ALA A 651 10.08 -14.22 6.13
C ALA A 651 9.46 -13.32 5.06
N ALA A 652 9.09 -12.10 5.39
CA ALA A 652 8.56 -11.07 4.48
C ALA A 652 7.48 -11.61 3.52
N THR A 653 6.44 -12.28 4.07
CA THR A 653 5.40 -12.94 3.27
C THR A 653 3.99 -12.65 3.75
N PHE A 654 3.05 -12.85 2.82
CA PHE A 654 1.61 -12.97 3.10
C PHE A 654 1.20 -14.43 3.08
N THR A 655 0.70 -14.93 4.21
CA THR A 655 0.25 -16.31 4.41
C THR A 655 -1.25 -16.34 4.65
N THR A 656 -1.95 -17.25 3.97
CA THR A 656 -3.37 -17.52 4.19
C THR A 656 -3.57 -18.99 4.54
N LEU A 657 -4.27 -19.25 5.64
CA LEU A 657 -4.68 -20.60 6.04
C LEU A 657 -6.20 -20.69 5.96
N VAL A 658 -6.71 -21.71 5.25
CA VAL A 658 -8.15 -21.94 5.05
C VAL A 658 -8.49 -23.36 5.50
N SER A 659 -9.52 -23.51 6.35
CA SER A 659 -9.97 -24.83 6.77
C SER A 659 -10.49 -25.65 5.58
N ASN A 660 -10.12 -26.93 5.54
CA ASN A 660 -10.78 -27.89 4.65
C ASN A 660 -12.22 -28.12 5.12
N LYS A 661 -13.13 -28.30 4.18
CA LYS A 661 -14.49 -28.76 4.47
C LYS A 661 -14.48 -30.18 5.01
#